data_7db48eb00463ab9e0b1cd84de7790f37
#
_entry.id   7db48eb00463ab9e0b1cd84de7790f37
#
_cell.length_a   1.000
_cell.length_b   1.000
_cell.length_c   1.000
_cell.angle_alpha   90.00
_cell.angle_beta   90.00
_cell.angle_gamma   90.00
#
_symmetry.space_group_name_H-M   'P 1'
#
loop_
_entity.id
_entity.type
_entity.pdbx_description
1 polymer ?
#
loop_
_entity_poly.entity_id
_entity_poly.type
_entity_poly.pdbx_seq_one_letter_code
_entity_poly.pdbx_strand_id
1 'polypeptide(L)'
;MKKFAFFCKCLIFIALANSINLFASSISNEQMKELVPSKTRLVYSLDGLWDVSIDGGFLDRRNIPVSIPNGNKIVLQRDFSIDKSLLNSYEWELDFLGFNYEAEVYINEQFVGKFVSNYLRSSISIPKSILLPSNNTLKISITKSNKFSYYSNDIYAPLQTLGMQRSILLIGSPQLKINSISYKTKINRDFSSAILQTKVVISSSDLERLSKISQSDSNSTTALIRDYALQINLIDKSTGIAVAQSDRIPFRISSQRIIAQNYTFNLQNVKSWSMDNPNLYEISANIFANGNLLDNYSATCAFRTFSIQNNGNISKFLLNNQDFQFKAVNYIENFGQNGYFLSLKKIDEDFKKLKILGANAIIFRYHFPNSYILSLCDQYGLLALIELPIYNAESNLLGKDILQTNSSNQIKSFISTNSFHPSIIAISIGEGLDDSSPEYSTYLNHISNDIKKESDWLIYRIVYPTSPNLNFDKMDFLFFKEYASRQSFEIINADYTNLRNKVAPIPLVMSFGVPIQNYNHNGYSDPLSVEFQSYYIANLYKISLVNNGFGCAILNFNDYQTQNPVLTTRYIKDPISTSGVIDIFGKIKSTFNVLKSLFNEERDTIIDIGNYSTTEYIFIVISFLLLILFLFIFSRFKRFQEYFTRAALRPFNFYSDIRDQRILSPSYTYIIGIFNSLSFGIFFESIAYFYRTNESFSFLMNLIIPTISLQKYIYEIIWMPAVGMIVFSILFLVCLYIVSLLIRLFAYFKRVHIHNFDSISIVNWGSLPFLYLLPIDVLMHRLLQIDTIFFTIFGIIAIIILISTISRILKATAVVFDISRSQSYIAGITTILLILVIIFGVYQTQVNLINSLSYFFSILI
;
A
#
# COMPACT_ATOMS: atom_id res chain seq x y z
N MET A 1 3.03 -39.00 36.92
CA MET A 1 3.18 -37.52 36.85
C MET A 1 3.41 -37.00 35.44
N LYS A 2 4.40 -37.48 34.63
CA LYS A 2 4.67 -36.95 33.28
C LYS A 2 3.49 -37.08 32.29
N LYS A 3 2.72 -38.17 32.32
CA LYS A 3 1.52 -38.39 31.46
C LYS A 3 0.35 -37.49 31.85
N PHE A 4 0.18 -37.19 33.13
CA PHE A 4 -0.86 -36.28 33.63
C PHE A 4 -0.54 -34.82 33.29
N ALA A 5 0.72 -34.42 33.38
CA ALA A 5 1.16 -33.08 32.95
C ALA A 5 1.04 -32.86 31.44
N PHE A 6 1.23 -33.91 30.62
CA PHE A 6 0.98 -33.87 29.19
C PHE A 6 -0.52 -33.73 28.86
N PHE A 7 -1.37 -34.50 29.59
CA PHE A 7 -2.82 -34.41 29.41
C PHE A 7 -3.39 -33.05 29.84
N CYS A 8 -2.89 -32.47 30.93
CA CYS A 8 -3.25 -31.11 31.33
C CYS A 8 -2.76 -30.05 30.33
N LYS A 9 -1.56 -30.21 29.72
CA LYS A 9 -1.08 -29.32 28.66
C LYS A 9 -1.94 -29.43 27.41
N CYS A 10 -2.36 -30.62 27.01
CA CYS A 10 -3.29 -30.82 25.89
C CYS A 10 -4.66 -30.22 26.16
N LEU A 11 -5.18 -30.34 27.38
CA LEU A 11 -6.46 -29.73 27.80
C LEU A 11 -6.37 -28.20 27.84
N ILE A 12 -5.26 -27.64 28.30
CA ILE A 12 -5.02 -26.21 28.27
C ILE A 12 -4.86 -25.73 26.83
N PHE A 13 -4.21 -26.51 25.95
CA PHE A 13 -4.07 -26.17 24.51
C PHE A 13 -5.42 -26.25 23.79
N ILE A 14 -6.27 -27.23 24.12
CA ILE A 14 -7.63 -27.34 23.57
C ILE A 14 -8.55 -26.24 24.14
N ALA A 15 -8.38 -25.85 25.40
CA ALA A 15 -9.10 -24.72 25.99
C ALA A 15 -8.64 -23.39 25.41
N LEU A 16 -7.32 -23.20 25.16
CA LEU A 16 -6.75 -22.05 24.45
C LEU A 16 -7.15 -22.04 22.97
N ALA A 17 -7.18 -23.18 22.29
CA ALA A 17 -7.64 -23.27 20.90
C ALA A 17 -9.14 -22.97 20.79
N ASN A 18 -9.95 -23.36 21.77
CA ASN A 18 -11.37 -23.00 21.83
C ASN A 18 -11.59 -21.54 22.28
N SER A 19 -10.69 -20.95 23.06
CA SER A 19 -10.77 -19.53 23.43
C SER A 19 -10.30 -18.58 22.31
N ILE A 20 -9.48 -19.08 21.39
CA ILE A 20 -9.08 -18.32 20.18
C ILE A 20 -10.22 -18.23 19.15
N ASN A 21 -11.18 -19.15 19.20
CA ASN A 21 -12.38 -19.10 18.34
C ASN A 21 -13.50 -18.15 18.83
N LEU A 22 -13.28 -17.39 19.90
CA LEU A 22 -14.31 -16.52 20.52
C LEU A 22 -14.24 -15.05 20.06
N PHE A 23 -13.44 -14.71 19.05
CA PHE A 23 -13.28 -13.33 18.54
C PHE A 23 -13.76 -13.11 17.10
N ALA A 24 -14.71 -13.89 16.59
CA ALA A 24 -15.55 -13.41 15.50
C ALA A 24 -16.66 -12.55 16.14
N SER A 25 -16.39 -11.28 16.40
CA SER A 25 -17.42 -10.36 16.88
C SER A 25 -18.44 -10.17 15.77
N SER A 26 -19.60 -10.80 15.91
CA SER A 26 -20.77 -10.46 15.11
C SER A 26 -21.00 -8.95 15.21
N ILE A 27 -21.35 -8.32 14.09
CA ILE A 27 -21.72 -6.90 14.06
C ILE A 27 -22.81 -6.67 15.12
N SER A 28 -22.64 -5.67 15.98
CA SER A 28 -23.64 -5.33 16.97
C SER A 28 -24.90 -4.72 16.31
N ASN A 29 -26.04 -4.80 16.99
CA ASN A 29 -27.27 -4.17 16.49
C ASN A 29 -27.12 -2.67 16.26
N GLU A 30 -26.30 -1.98 17.05
CA GLU A 30 -26.02 -0.56 16.87
C GLU A 30 -25.20 -0.31 15.60
N GLN A 31 -24.16 -1.11 15.37
CA GLN A 31 -23.35 -1.04 14.15
C GLN A 31 -24.17 -1.38 12.89
N MET A 32 -25.10 -2.36 12.99
CA MET A 32 -26.01 -2.66 11.87
C MET A 32 -26.95 -1.50 11.54
N LYS A 33 -27.43 -0.75 12.53
CA LYS A 33 -28.25 0.44 12.33
C LYS A 33 -27.48 1.59 11.67
N GLU A 34 -26.19 1.74 11.95
CA GLU A 34 -25.35 2.74 11.25
C GLU A 34 -25.06 2.33 9.79
N LEU A 35 -24.91 1.03 9.51
CA LEU A 35 -24.66 0.51 8.17
C LEU A 35 -25.90 0.51 7.27
N VAL A 36 -27.08 0.25 7.86
CA VAL A 36 -28.39 0.25 7.20
C VAL A 36 -29.37 1.06 8.04
N PRO A 37 -29.36 2.39 7.93
CA PRO A 37 -30.15 3.28 8.78
C PRO A 37 -31.64 3.26 8.37
N SER A 38 -32.35 2.22 8.75
CA SER A 38 -33.78 2.02 8.47
C SER A 38 -34.47 1.34 9.65
N LYS A 39 -35.73 1.71 9.88
CA LYS A 39 -36.61 1.09 10.89
C LYS A 39 -37.54 0.02 10.31
N THR A 40 -37.63 -0.08 9.01
CA THR A 40 -38.58 -0.95 8.28
C THR A 40 -37.92 -2.11 7.55
N ARG A 41 -36.61 -2.03 7.36
CA ARG A 41 -35.85 -3.07 6.67
C ARG A 41 -35.40 -4.17 7.63
N LEU A 42 -35.44 -5.37 7.15
CA LEU A 42 -34.89 -6.54 7.86
C LEU A 42 -33.41 -6.67 7.50
N VAL A 43 -32.53 -6.74 8.50
CA VAL A 43 -31.09 -6.86 8.27
C VAL A 43 -30.57 -8.06 9.03
N TYR A 44 -29.95 -8.98 8.29
CA TYR A 44 -29.33 -10.19 8.85
C TYR A 44 -27.86 -10.20 8.49
N SER A 45 -26.99 -10.40 9.47
CA SER A 45 -25.57 -10.64 9.20
C SER A 45 -25.38 -12.09 8.76
N LEU A 46 -24.66 -12.25 7.65
CA LEU A 46 -24.19 -13.56 7.20
C LEU A 46 -22.75 -13.83 7.67
N ASP A 47 -22.23 -13.06 8.61
CA ASP A 47 -20.93 -13.32 9.24
C ASP A 47 -20.97 -14.61 10.07
N GLY A 48 -19.81 -15.17 10.33
CA GLY A 48 -19.65 -16.39 11.12
C GLY A 48 -19.04 -17.52 10.30
N LEU A 49 -19.32 -18.77 10.65
CA LEU A 49 -18.71 -19.94 10.04
C LEU A 49 -19.21 -20.19 8.62
N TRP A 50 -18.27 -20.33 7.70
CA TRP A 50 -18.47 -20.68 6.29
C TRP A 50 -17.55 -21.84 5.92
N ASP A 51 -17.98 -22.63 4.95
CA ASP A 51 -17.13 -23.61 4.30
C ASP A 51 -16.30 -22.88 3.22
N VAL A 52 -14.97 -23.03 3.31
CA VAL A 52 -13.99 -22.29 2.49
C VAL A 52 -13.09 -23.29 1.77
N SER A 53 -12.99 -23.18 0.45
CA SER A 53 -12.02 -23.89 -0.37
C SER A 53 -11.05 -22.88 -1.01
N ILE A 54 -9.75 -23.17 -0.92
CA ILE A 54 -8.68 -22.32 -1.49
C ILE A 54 -8.03 -23.09 -2.63
N ASP A 55 -8.00 -22.51 -3.83
CA ASP A 55 -7.37 -23.06 -5.05
C ASP A 55 -7.83 -24.52 -5.37
N GLY A 56 -9.09 -24.83 -5.04
CA GLY A 56 -9.66 -26.17 -5.25
C GLY A 56 -9.26 -27.22 -4.20
N GLY A 57 -8.60 -26.80 -3.12
CA GLY A 57 -8.26 -27.68 -2.00
C GLY A 57 -9.47 -28.12 -1.16
N PHE A 58 -9.20 -28.87 -0.11
CA PHE A 58 -10.24 -29.33 0.80
C PHE A 58 -11.01 -28.19 1.45
N LEU A 59 -12.29 -28.43 1.74
CA LEU A 59 -13.15 -27.53 2.49
C LEU A 59 -12.65 -27.40 3.93
N ASP A 60 -12.41 -26.16 4.34
CA ASP A 60 -12.07 -25.79 5.72
C ASP A 60 -13.15 -24.85 6.26
N ARG A 61 -13.43 -24.87 7.55
CA ARG A 61 -14.41 -23.97 8.18
C ARG A 61 -13.72 -22.75 8.73
N ARG A 62 -14.09 -21.59 8.23
CA ARG A 62 -13.54 -20.29 8.64
C ARG A 62 -14.63 -19.28 8.96
N ASN A 63 -14.32 -18.40 9.90
CA ASN A 63 -15.18 -17.26 10.16
C ASN A 63 -15.03 -16.20 9.06
N ILE A 64 -16.15 -15.70 8.55
CA ILE A 64 -16.23 -14.53 7.69
C ILE A 64 -16.59 -13.32 8.59
N PRO A 65 -15.94 -12.16 8.43
CA PRO A 65 -14.94 -11.77 7.45
C PRO A 65 -13.62 -12.55 7.50
N VAL A 66 -13.01 -12.80 6.31
CA VAL A 66 -11.76 -13.57 6.19
C VAL A 66 -10.81 -12.93 5.17
N SER A 67 -9.52 -12.99 5.50
CA SER A 67 -8.44 -12.47 4.67
C SER A 67 -7.41 -13.58 4.46
N ILE A 68 -7.14 -13.93 3.19
CA ILE A 68 -6.23 -15.02 2.81
C ILE A 68 -5.06 -14.45 2.02
N PRO A 69 -3.84 -14.43 2.58
CA PRO A 69 -2.70 -13.79 1.94
C PRO A 69 -2.20 -14.56 0.71
N ASN A 70 -2.34 -15.89 0.69
CA ASN A 70 -1.86 -16.74 -0.39
C ASN A 70 -3.02 -17.53 -0.98
N GLY A 71 -3.33 -17.30 -2.25
CA GLY A 71 -4.37 -17.98 -3.00
C GLY A 71 -4.69 -17.21 -4.28
N ASN A 72 -5.11 -17.93 -5.32
CA ASN A 72 -5.55 -17.34 -6.58
C ASN A 72 -7.07 -17.33 -6.69
N LYS A 73 -7.73 -18.30 -6.03
CA LYS A 73 -9.19 -18.44 -6.01
C LYS A 73 -9.65 -18.96 -4.68
N ILE A 74 -10.68 -18.35 -4.12
CA ILE A 74 -11.43 -18.90 -2.97
C ILE A 74 -12.89 -19.10 -3.35
N VAL A 75 -13.45 -20.19 -2.81
CA VAL A 75 -14.89 -20.45 -2.86
C VAL A 75 -15.39 -20.48 -1.43
N LEU A 76 -16.36 -19.62 -1.14
CA LEU A 76 -17.03 -19.49 0.14
C LEU A 76 -18.43 -20.03 -0.02
N GLN A 77 -18.89 -20.89 0.91
CA GLN A 77 -20.24 -21.46 0.88
C GLN A 77 -20.86 -21.44 2.26
N ARG A 78 -22.13 -21.07 2.31
CA ARG A 78 -22.94 -21.05 3.53
C ARG A 78 -24.40 -21.24 3.21
N ASP A 79 -25.10 -22.01 4.07
CA ASP A 79 -26.52 -22.11 4.02
C ASP A 79 -27.21 -21.03 4.87
N PHE A 80 -28.31 -20.50 4.37
CA PHE A 80 -29.17 -19.55 5.08
C PHE A 80 -30.67 -19.88 4.81
N SER A 81 -31.55 -19.40 5.68
CA SER A 81 -32.99 -19.58 5.52
C SER A 81 -33.71 -18.24 5.69
N ILE A 82 -34.79 -18.09 4.94
CA ILE A 82 -35.69 -16.95 5.02
C ILE A 82 -37.06 -17.50 5.40
N ASP A 83 -37.71 -16.87 6.39
CA ASP A 83 -39.06 -17.28 6.80
C ASP A 83 -40.04 -17.17 5.59
N LYS A 84 -40.86 -18.19 5.38
CA LYS A 84 -41.82 -18.27 4.29
C LYS A 84 -42.77 -17.05 4.24
N SER A 85 -43.13 -16.50 5.39
CA SER A 85 -44.00 -15.34 5.52
C SER A 85 -43.32 -14.06 5.00
N LEU A 86 -42.00 -13.96 5.14
CA LEU A 86 -41.17 -12.80 4.73
C LEU A 86 -40.73 -12.90 3.28
N LEU A 87 -40.59 -14.11 2.73
CA LEU A 87 -40.07 -14.33 1.38
C LEU A 87 -40.85 -13.54 0.32
N ASN A 88 -42.17 -13.52 0.40
CA ASN A 88 -43.03 -12.86 -0.57
C ASN A 88 -43.28 -11.37 -0.23
N SER A 89 -43.13 -10.99 1.04
CA SER A 89 -43.44 -9.65 1.53
C SER A 89 -42.31 -8.64 1.30
N TYR A 90 -41.08 -9.12 1.18
CA TYR A 90 -39.88 -8.31 1.04
C TYR A 90 -39.15 -8.60 -0.27
N GLU A 91 -38.40 -7.61 -0.75
CA GLU A 91 -37.36 -7.76 -1.78
C GLU A 91 -36.03 -8.00 -1.09
N TRP A 92 -35.32 -9.01 -1.52
CA TRP A 92 -34.07 -9.43 -0.88
C TRP A 92 -32.86 -8.99 -1.68
N GLU A 93 -31.84 -8.50 -0.97
CA GLU A 93 -30.56 -8.15 -1.56
C GLU A 93 -29.41 -8.60 -0.67
N LEU A 94 -28.30 -9.00 -1.27
CA LEU A 94 -27.03 -9.19 -0.59
C LEU A 94 -26.24 -7.90 -0.68
N ASP A 95 -25.70 -7.46 0.44
CA ASP A 95 -24.88 -6.28 0.56
C ASP A 95 -23.51 -6.67 1.12
N PHE A 96 -22.49 -6.52 0.27
CA PHE A 96 -21.10 -6.80 0.57
C PHE A 96 -20.44 -5.50 1.00
N LEU A 97 -20.02 -5.39 2.26
CA LEU A 97 -19.40 -4.18 2.79
C LEU A 97 -17.96 -3.95 2.25
N GLY A 98 -17.37 -4.97 1.64
CA GLY A 98 -16.10 -4.89 0.93
C GLY A 98 -15.36 -6.21 0.84
N PHE A 99 -14.83 -6.49 -0.33
CA PHE A 99 -14.02 -7.66 -0.62
C PHE A 99 -12.93 -7.30 -1.66
N ASN A 100 -12.03 -8.22 -1.91
CA ASN A 100 -10.97 -8.08 -2.90
C ASN A 100 -10.72 -9.46 -3.56
N TYR A 101 -10.77 -9.64 -4.90
CA TYR A 101 -10.79 -8.69 -6.02
C TYR A 101 -12.08 -8.79 -6.86
N GLU A 102 -12.27 -9.92 -7.58
CA GLU A 102 -13.41 -10.21 -8.47
C GLU A 102 -14.24 -11.34 -7.85
N ALA A 103 -15.54 -11.11 -7.63
CA ALA A 103 -16.43 -12.08 -7.02
C ALA A 103 -17.59 -12.45 -7.97
N GLU A 104 -17.87 -13.73 -8.08
CA GLU A 104 -19.06 -14.29 -8.69
C GLU A 104 -19.94 -14.88 -7.60
N VAL A 105 -21.22 -14.51 -7.63
CA VAL A 105 -22.21 -14.88 -6.61
C VAL A 105 -23.24 -15.82 -7.19
N TYR A 106 -23.48 -16.93 -6.48
CA TYR A 106 -24.46 -17.94 -6.84
C TYR A 106 -25.38 -18.22 -5.64
N ILE A 107 -26.67 -18.38 -5.89
CA ILE A 107 -27.66 -18.82 -4.91
C ILE A 107 -28.36 -20.05 -5.47
N ASN A 108 -28.39 -21.15 -4.69
CA ASN A 108 -28.96 -22.43 -5.12
C ASN A 108 -28.42 -22.88 -6.50
N GLU A 109 -27.10 -22.74 -6.70
CA GLU A 109 -26.32 -23.02 -7.93
C GLU A 109 -26.69 -22.11 -9.13
N GLN A 110 -27.59 -21.15 -8.96
CA GLN A 110 -27.93 -20.19 -10.02
C GLN A 110 -27.07 -18.93 -9.90
N PHE A 111 -26.50 -18.49 -11.02
CA PHE A 111 -25.68 -17.29 -11.09
C PHE A 111 -26.54 -16.04 -10.85
N VAL A 112 -26.16 -15.22 -9.87
CA VAL A 112 -26.87 -13.99 -9.50
C VAL A 112 -26.15 -12.76 -10.04
N GLY A 113 -24.80 -12.74 -9.97
CA GLY A 113 -24.06 -11.63 -10.49
C GLY A 113 -22.56 -11.70 -10.26
N LYS A 114 -21.87 -10.73 -10.87
CA LYS A 114 -20.43 -10.58 -10.82
C LYS A 114 -20.03 -9.16 -10.41
N PHE A 115 -19.06 -9.07 -9.54
CA PHE A 115 -18.55 -7.82 -9.05
C PHE A 115 -17.04 -7.73 -9.20
N VAL A 116 -16.56 -6.51 -9.33
CA VAL A 116 -15.16 -6.16 -9.22
C VAL A 116 -15.06 -5.11 -8.13
N SER A 117 -14.32 -5.41 -7.08
CA SER A 117 -14.22 -4.55 -5.91
C SER A 117 -12.78 -4.39 -5.46
N ASN A 118 -12.47 -3.21 -4.96
CA ASN A 118 -11.27 -2.89 -4.20
C ASN A 118 -11.76 -2.33 -2.86
N TYR A 119 -12.30 -3.23 -2.01
CA TYR A 119 -12.92 -2.91 -0.73
C TYR A 119 -14.14 -1.96 -0.80
N LEU A 120 -14.70 -1.74 -1.97
CA LEU A 120 -15.91 -0.96 -2.14
C LEU A 120 -17.15 -1.77 -1.72
N ARG A 121 -18.12 -1.08 -1.15
CA ARG A 121 -19.44 -1.63 -0.87
C ARG A 121 -20.17 -1.93 -2.18
N SER A 122 -20.76 -3.11 -2.28
CA SER A 122 -21.47 -3.58 -3.46
C SER A 122 -22.71 -4.34 -3.06
N SER A 123 -23.86 -4.11 -3.69
CA SER A 123 -25.09 -4.84 -3.42
C SER A 123 -25.65 -5.49 -4.66
N ILE A 124 -26.38 -6.60 -4.48
CA ILE A 124 -27.08 -7.29 -5.55
C ILE A 124 -28.45 -7.76 -5.10
N SER A 125 -29.45 -7.46 -5.92
CA SER A 125 -30.81 -7.94 -5.70
C SER A 125 -30.92 -9.43 -6.02
N ILE A 126 -31.61 -10.17 -5.17
CA ILE A 126 -31.83 -11.60 -5.34
C ILE A 126 -33.22 -11.81 -6.00
N PRO A 127 -33.29 -12.43 -7.17
CA PRO A 127 -34.57 -12.76 -7.78
C PRO A 127 -35.37 -13.72 -6.87
N LYS A 128 -36.62 -13.41 -6.59
CA LYS A 128 -37.49 -14.27 -5.75
C LYS A 128 -37.64 -15.68 -6.28
N SER A 129 -37.58 -15.85 -7.60
CA SER A 129 -37.69 -17.14 -8.27
C SER A 129 -36.63 -18.17 -7.90
N ILE A 130 -35.47 -17.71 -7.42
CA ILE A 130 -34.37 -18.60 -7.03
C ILE A 130 -34.32 -18.88 -5.52
N LEU A 131 -35.10 -18.14 -4.73
CA LEU A 131 -35.13 -18.29 -3.28
C LEU A 131 -36.13 -19.40 -2.85
N LEU A 132 -35.67 -20.26 -1.95
CA LEU A 132 -36.45 -21.28 -1.32
C LEU A 132 -36.89 -20.84 0.09
N PRO A 133 -38.07 -21.34 0.58
CA PRO A 133 -38.53 -21.03 1.94
C PRO A 133 -37.63 -21.55 3.05
N SER A 134 -36.76 -22.53 2.73
CA SER A 134 -35.80 -23.10 3.66
C SER A 134 -34.55 -23.54 2.91
N ASN A 135 -33.39 -23.51 3.59
CA ASN A 135 -32.11 -24.04 3.08
C ASN A 135 -31.68 -23.46 1.71
N ASN A 136 -31.46 -22.20 1.66
CA ASN A 136 -30.78 -21.57 0.51
C ASN A 136 -29.28 -21.69 0.71
N THR A 137 -28.56 -22.06 -0.34
CA THR A 137 -27.10 -22.11 -0.35
C THR A 137 -26.53 -20.91 -1.07
N LEU A 138 -25.79 -20.08 -0.37
CA LEU A 138 -25.01 -18.97 -0.94
C LEU A 138 -23.59 -19.42 -1.20
N LYS A 139 -23.14 -19.28 -2.45
CA LYS A 139 -21.79 -19.60 -2.88
C LYS A 139 -21.16 -18.38 -3.54
N ILE A 140 -19.98 -17.99 -3.07
CA ILE A 140 -19.22 -16.84 -3.57
C ILE A 140 -17.86 -17.32 -4.03
N SER A 141 -17.54 -17.13 -5.28
CA SER A 141 -16.24 -17.44 -5.85
C SER A 141 -15.45 -16.16 -6.04
N ILE A 142 -14.37 -15.95 -5.26
CA ILE A 142 -13.53 -14.78 -5.36
C ILE A 142 -12.21 -15.17 -6.02
N THR A 143 -11.80 -14.43 -7.06
CA THR A 143 -10.62 -14.72 -7.86
C THR A 143 -9.68 -13.51 -7.84
N LYS A 144 -8.38 -13.79 -7.71
CA LYS A 144 -7.35 -12.76 -7.84
C LYS A 144 -7.30 -12.28 -9.29
N SER A 145 -7.40 -10.98 -9.49
CA SER A 145 -7.32 -10.38 -10.81
C SER A 145 -6.03 -9.57 -10.95
N ASN A 146 -5.20 -9.93 -11.93
CA ASN A 146 -4.01 -9.15 -12.26
C ASN A 146 -4.33 -7.80 -12.91
N LYS A 147 -5.61 -7.57 -13.25
CA LYS A 147 -6.08 -6.32 -13.86
C LYS A 147 -6.12 -5.14 -12.88
N PHE A 148 -5.94 -5.41 -11.58
CA PHE A 148 -6.13 -4.44 -10.49
C PHE A 148 -4.93 -4.34 -9.55
N SER A 149 -3.72 -4.79 -9.97
CA SER A 149 -2.52 -4.57 -9.17
C SER A 149 -2.00 -3.15 -9.39
N TYR A 150 -2.54 -2.22 -8.61
CA TYR A 150 -2.19 -0.78 -8.68
C TYR A 150 -0.99 -0.39 -7.81
N TYR A 151 -0.25 -1.37 -7.27
CA TYR A 151 0.85 -1.15 -6.31
C TYR A 151 2.18 -1.69 -6.83
N SER A 152 2.40 -1.65 -8.14
CA SER A 152 3.52 -2.39 -8.76
C SER A 152 4.89 -1.98 -8.24
N ASN A 153 5.09 -0.72 -7.91
CA ASN A 153 6.39 -0.15 -7.53
C ASN A 153 6.46 0.36 -6.08
N ASP A 154 5.46 0.08 -5.24
CA ASP A 154 5.50 0.49 -3.84
C ASP A 154 6.11 -0.60 -2.95
N ILE A 155 7.30 -0.34 -2.42
CA ILE A 155 8.00 -1.28 -1.52
C ILE A 155 7.30 -1.46 -0.17
N TYR A 156 6.45 -0.52 0.22
CA TYR A 156 5.63 -0.57 1.42
C TYR A 156 4.17 -0.89 1.14
N ALA A 157 3.86 -1.36 -0.08
CA ALA A 157 2.49 -1.76 -0.40
C ALA A 157 1.93 -2.72 0.67
N PRO A 158 0.70 -2.50 1.16
CA PRO A 158 0.11 -3.38 2.15
C PRO A 158 -0.09 -4.77 1.58
N LEU A 159 -0.06 -5.77 2.46
CA LEU A 159 -0.31 -7.15 2.09
C LEU A 159 -1.65 -7.28 1.38
N GLN A 160 -1.60 -7.67 0.12
CA GLN A 160 -2.80 -7.90 -0.67
C GLN A 160 -3.34 -9.30 -0.36
N THR A 161 -4.53 -9.32 0.20
CA THR A 161 -5.20 -10.55 0.58
C THR A 161 -6.44 -10.80 -0.27
N LEU A 162 -6.70 -12.06 -0.56
CA LEU A 162 -7.90 -12.50 -1.23
C LEU A 162 -8.97 -12.82 -0.17
N GLY A 163 -10.22 -12.42 -0.39
CA GLY A 163 -11.27 -12.81 0.55
C GLY A 163 -12.39 -11.81 0.70
N MET A 164 -13.25 -12.15 1.65
CA MET A 164 -14.32 -11.30 2.15
C MET A 164 -13.82 -10.58 3.41
N GLN A 165 -13.17 -9.44 3.22
CA GLN A 165 -12.49 -8.73 4.31
C GLN A 165 -13.45 -7.94 5.20
N ARG A 166 -14.68 -7.71 4.74
CA ARG A 166 -15.74 -7.03 5.48
C ARG A 166 -17.00 -7.89 5.47
N SER A 167 -17.95 -7.52 6.27
CA SER A 167 -19.18 -8.29 6.51
C SER A 167 -20.08 -8.40 5.28
N ILE A 168 -20.92 -9.42 5.29
CA ILE A 168 -21.99 -9.64 4.31
C ILE A 168 -23.32 -9.50 5.05
N LEU A 169 -24.22 -8.67 4.51
CA LEU A 169 -25.56 -8.48 5.02
C LEU A 169 -26.59 -9.02 4.03
N LEU A 170 -27.62 -9.69 4.55
CA LEU A 170 -28.82 -10.02 3.82
C LEU A 170 -29.91 -9.01 4.24
N ILE A 171 -30.40 -8.22 3.29
CA ILE A 171 -31.34 -7.11 3.55
C ILE A 171 -32.67 -7.40 2.88
N GLY A 172 -33.75 -7.42 3.68
CA GLY A 172 -35.11 -7.47 3.21
C GLY A 172 -35.72 -6.07 3.18
N SER A 173 -36.06 -5.56 2.02
CA SER A 173 -36.64 -4.23 1.83
C SER A 173 -38.08 -4.32 1.32
N PRO A 174 -38.99 -3.37 1.64
CA PRO A 174 -40.31 -3.32 1.03
C PRO A 174 -40.22 -3.20 -0.49
N GLN A 175 -41.27 -3.63 -1.20
CA GLN A 175 -41.33 -3.58 -2.67
C GLN A 175 -41.21 -2.15 -3.24
N LEU A 176 -41.74 -1.18 -2.51
CA LEU A 176 -41.53 0.24 -2.73
C LEU A 176 -40.61 0.75 -1.66
N LYS A 177 -39.37 1.13 -2.04
CA LYS A 177 -38.30 1.50 -1.11
C LYS A 177 -37.60 2.80 -1.49
N ILE A 178 -37.02 3.43 -0.49
CA ILE A 178 -36.10 4.56 -0.67
C ILE A 178 -34.73 3.97 -1.01
N ASN A 179 -34.17 4.30 -2.17
CA ASN A 179 -32.86 3.82 -2.61
C ASN A 179 -31.73 4.65 -2.01
N SER A 180 -31.89 5.98 -2.07
CA SER A 180 -30.87 6.88 -1.57
C SER A 180 -31.46 8.22 -1.17
N ILE A 181 -30.76 8.89 -0.26
CA ILE A 181 -30.99 10.27 0.12
C ILE A 181 -29.69 11.02 -0.16
N SER A 182 -29.75 12.06 -0.94
CA SER A 182 -28.66 13.00 -1.13
C SER A 182 -29.10 14.40 -0.76
N TYR A 183 -28.17 15.24 -0.35
CA TYR A 183 -28.49 16.59 0.07
C TYR A 183 -27.41 17.60 -0.34
N LYS A 184 -27.80 18.86 -0.40
CA LYS A 184 -26.91 20.01 -0.52
C LYS A 184 -27.30 21.05 0.51
N THR A 185 -26.31 21.67 1.13
CA THR A 185 -26.54 22.76 2.10
C THR A 185 -26.01 24.07 1.54
N LYS A 186 -26.79 25.15 1.74
CA LYS A 186 -26.33 26.52 1.55
C LYS A 186 -26.50 27.24 2.90
N ILE A 187 -25.43 27.79 3.41
CA ILE A 187 -25.40 28.36 4.76
C ILE A 187 -24.94 29.81 4.63
N ASN A 188 -25.57 30.72 5.37
CA ASN A 188 -25.07 32.10 5.46
C ASN A 188 -23.85 32.16 6.38
N ARG A 189 -23.07 33.25 6.29
CA ARG A 189 -21.77 33.35 6.95
C ARG A 189 -21.81 33.24 8.48
N ASP A 190 -22.91 33.65 9.09
CA ASP A 190 -23.11 33.67 10.56
C ASP A 190 -23.89 32.46 11.07
N PHE A 191 -24.23 31.50 10.19
CA PHE A 191 -25.04 30.30 10.49
C PHE A 191 -26.45 30.63 11.05
N SER A 192 -26.93 31.88 10.96
CA SER A 192 -28.28 32.27 11.41
C SER A 192 -29.34 31.61 10.52
N SER A 193 -29.05 31.36 9.27
CA SER A 193 -29.96 30.65 8.34
C SER A 193 -29.24 29.66 7.45
N ALA A 194 -29.91 28.58 7.08
CA ALA A 194 -29.42 27.59 6.15
C ALA A 194 -30.56 27.07 5.26
N ILE A 195 -30.20 26.71 4.04
CA ILE A 195 -31.10 26.03 3.11
C ILE A 195 -30.57 24.60 2.97
N LEU A 196 -31.42 23.62 3.26
CA LEU A 196 -31.15 22.20 3.05
C LEU A 196 -31.99 21.71 1.86
N GLN A 197 -31.35 21.41 0.76
CA GLN A 197 -31.97 20.78 -0.41
C GLN A 197 -31.77 19.29 -0.34
N THR A 198 -32.84 18.52 -0.25
CA THR A 198 -32.81 17.06 -0.21
C THR A 198 -33.35 16.48 -1.50
N LYS A 199 -32.74 15.37 -1.98
CA LYS A 199 -33.24 14.58 -3.08
C LYS A 199 -33.38 13.14 -2.60
N VAL A 200 -34.58 12.64 -2.58
CA VAL A 200 -34.94 11.26 -2.20
C VAL A 200 -35.26 10.48 -3.46
N VAL A 201 -34.52 9.40 -3.67
CA VAL A 201 -34.72 8.49 -4.82
C VAL A 201 -35.49 7.26 -4.33
N ILE A 202 -36.65 7.04 -4.91
CA ILE A 202 -37.59 5.96 -4.60
C ILE A 202 -37.61 4.99 -5.76
N SER A 203 -37.60 3.67 -5.51
CA SER A 203 -37.75 2.63 -6.54
C SER A 203 -38.84 1.65 -6.16
N SER A 204 -39.43 1.05 -7.21
CA SER A 204 -40.40 -0.02 -7.09
C SER A 204 -39.96 -1.21 -7.94
N SER A 205 -40.04 -2.42 -7.36
CA SER A 205 -39.69 -3.66 -8.06
C SER A 205 -40.83 -4.28 -8.83
N ASP A 206 -42.09 -3.94 -8.51
CA ASP A 206 -43.28 -4.63 -9.01
C ASP A 206 -44.22 -3.74 -9.88
N LEU A 207 -43.60 -3.14 -10.92
CA LEU A 207 -44.36 -2.31 -11.87
C LEU A 207 -45.46 -3.06 -12.62
N GLU A 208 -45.23 -4.35 -12.98
CA GLU A 208 -46.24 -5.12 -13.72
C GLU A 208 -47.48 -5.38 -12.87
N ARG A 209 -47.31 -5.65 -11.57
CA ARG A 209 -48.44 -5.89 -10.68
C ARG A 209 -49.20 -4.61 -10.36
N LEU A 210 -48.47 -3.49 -10.23
CA LEU A 210 -49.03 -2.18 -9.96
C LEU A 210 -49.69 -1.58 -11.19
N SER A 211 -49.17 -1.80 -12.41
CA SER A 211 -49.76 -1.38 -13.66
C SER A 211 -50.96 -2.22 -14.05
N LYS A 212 -51.02 -3.53 -13.77
CA LYS A 212 -52.16 -4.38 -13.98
C LYS A 212 -53.33 -4.04 -13.06
N ILE A 213 -53.06 -3.61 -11.82
CA ILE A 213 -54.10 -3.11 -10.91
C ILE A 213 -54.70 -1.78 -11.43
N SER A 214 -53.93 -0.95 -12.14
CA SER A 214 -54.43 0.29 -12.76
C SER A 214 -55.16 0.09 -14.09
N GLN A 215 -55.00 -1.04 -14.79
CA GLN A 215 -55.61 -1.36 -16.07
C GLN A 215 -56.81 -2.31 -15.98
N SER A 216 -56.95 -3.07 -14.92
CA SER A 216 -58.03 -4.05 -14.80
C SER A 216 -59.39 -3.51 -14.38
N ASP A 217 -59.49 -2.24 -14.02
CA ASP A 217 -60.74 -1.67 -13.48
C ASP A 217 -61.15 -0.36 -14.13
N SER A 218 -61.36 -0.41 -15.46
CA SER A 218 -62.14 0.67 -16.14
C SER A 218 -63.65 0.59 -15.86
N ASN A 219 -64.15 -0.43 -15.15
CA ASN A 219 -65.59 -0.66 -14.89
C ASN A 219 -65.97 -0.95 -13.42
N SER A 220 -65.08 -0.89 -12.48
CA SER A 220 -65.41 -0.96 -11.04
C SER A 220 -64.91 0.29 -10.31
N THR A 221 -65.84 1.04 -9.74
CA THR A 221 -65.71 2.30 -9.02
C THR A 221 -64.98 2.20 -7.67
N THR A 222 -64.16 1.17 -7.46
CA THR A 222 -63.35 0.97 -6.24
C THR A 222 -61.95 0.41 -6.56
N ALA A 223 -61.26 0.99 -7.56
CA ALA A 223 -59.81 0.79 -7.68
C ALA A 223 -59.17 1.28 -6.37
N LEU A 224 -58.51 0.41 -5.62
CA LEU A 224 -57.69 0.76 -4.48
C LEU A 224 -56.46 1.58 -4.98
N ILE A 225 -56.74 2.89 -5.27
CA ILE A 225 -55.69 3.86 -5.50
C ILE A 225 -54.95 3.94 -4.15
N ARG A 226 -53.83 3.26 -4.03
CA ARG A 226 -52.98 3.42 -2.85
C ARG A 226 -52.40 4.81 -2.91
N ASP A 227 -52.80 5.66 -1.95
CA ASP A 227 -52.24 6.98 -1.77
C ASP A 227 -50.85 6.83 -1.14
N TYR A 228 -49.82 7.08 -1.96
CA TYR A 228 -48.46 7.13 -1.48
C TYR A 228 -48.09 8.57 -1.14
N ALA A 229 -47.40 8.74 0.01
CA ALA A 229 -46.87 10.03 0.40
C ALA A 229 -45.47 9.89 0.96
N LEU A 230 -44.61 10.83 0.60
CA LEU A 230 -43.27 10.96 1.18
C LEU A 230 -43.31 12.05 2.26
N GLN A 231 -42.72 11.79 3.42
CA GLN A 231 -42.47 12.78 4.45
C GLN A 231 -41.00 12.78 4.81
N ILE A 232 -40.39 13.94 4.90
CA ILE A 232 -38.98 14.10 5.22
C ILE A 232 -38.88 14.86 6.54
N ASN A 233 -38.18 14.30 7.50
CA ASN A 233 -37.92 14.91 8.80
C ASN A 233 -36.44 15.22 8.92
N LEU A 234 -36.10 16.37 9.48
CA LEU A 234 -34.74 16.71 9.92
C LEU A 234 -34.69 16.62 11.42
N ILE A 235 -33.87 15.70 11.94
CA ILE A 235 -33.79 15.38 13.38
C ILE A 235 -32.38 15.77 13.87
N ASP A 236 -32.29 16.51 14.97
CA ASP A 236 -31.02 16.73 15.68
C ASP A 236 -30.59 15.40 16.35
N LYS A 237 -29.45 14.81 15.93
CA LYS A 237 -29.00 13.49 16.47
C LYS A 237 -28.67 13.55 17.96
N SER A 238 -28.31 14.71 18.51
CA SER A 238 -27.94 14.85 19.92
C SER A 238 -29.16 14.84 20.85
N THR A 239 -30.28 15.39 20.38
CA THR A 239 -31.51 15.48 21.16
C THR A 239 -32.60 14.50 20.74
N GLY A 240 -32.50 13.95 19.56
CA GLY A 240 -33.55 13.11 18.94
C GLY A 240 -34.79 13.87 18.51
N ILE A 241 -34.81 15.22 18.60
CA ILE A 241 -35.96 16.05 18.30
C ILE A 241 -35.94 16.46 16.83
N ALA A 242 -37.12 16.43 16.19
CA ALA A 242 -37.27 16.93 14.83
C ALA A 242 -37.16 18.46 14.82
N VAL A 243 -36.17 18.97 14.10
CA VAL A 243 -35.94 20.43 13.92
C VAL A 243 -36.80 20.98 12.80
N ALA A 244 -37.09 20.18 11.79
CA ALA A 244 -37.96 20.53 10.68
C ALA A 244 -38.62 19.25 10.12
N GLN A 245 -39.81 19.42 9.57
CA GLN A 245 -40.59 18.36 8.99
C GLN A 245 -41.33 18.91 7.75
N SER A 246 -41.33 18.11 6.68
CA SER A 246 -42.12 18.39 5.49
C SER A 246 -43.57 18.00 5.70
N ASP A 247 -44.48 18.61 4.96
CA ASP A 247 -45.79 18.05 4.74
C ASP A 247 -45.67 16.66 4.07
N ARG A 248 -46.76 15.91 4.09
CA ARG A 248 -46.85 14.67 3.33
C ARG A 248 -46.96 14.98 1.84
N ILE A 249 -45.90 14.73 1.09
CA ILE A 249 -45.80 15.00 -0.36
C ILE A 249 -46.40 13.79 -1.09
N PRO A 250 -47.58 13.92 -1.67
CA PRO A 250 -48.19 12.83 -2.42
C PRO A 250 -47.41 12.55 -3.71
N PHE A 251 -47.21 11.28 -4.03
CA PHE A 251 -46.62 10.87 -5.29
C PHE A 251 -47.31 9.63 -5.88
N ARG A 252 -47.24 9.48 -7.17
CA ARG A 252 -47.79 8.32 -7.91
C ARG A 252 -46.66 7.50 -8.50
N ILE A 253 -46.84 6.21 -8.48
CA ILE A 253 -45.95 5.29 -9.17
C ILE A 253 -46.37 5.26 -10.63
N SER A 254 -45.47 5.74 -11.50
CA SER A 254 -45.63 5.68 -12.94
C SER A 254 -44.92 4.44 -13.51
N SER A 255 -44.96 4.27 -14.84
CA SER A 255 -44.19 3.23 -15.53
C SER A 255 -42.69 3.35 -15.34
N GLN A 256 -42.21 4.42 -14.70
CA GLN A 256 -40.80 4.59 -14.34
C GLN A 256 -40.46 3.84 -13.05
N ARG A 257 -39.45 2.99 -13.10
CA ARG A 257 -38.96 2.24 -11.94
C ARG A 257 -38.35 3.10 -10.82
N ILE A 258 -37.95 4.33 -11.15
CA ILE A 258 -37.25 5.25 -10.26
C ILE A 258 -37.95 6.60 -10.28
N ILE A 259 -38.27 7.11 -9.11
CA ILE A 259 -38.88 8.42 -8.88
C ILE A 259 -37.91 9.24 -8.00
N ALA A 260 -37.56 10.43 -8.42
CA ALA A 260 -36.80 11.38 -7.62
C ALA A 260 -37.72 12.49 -7.07
N GLN A 261 -37.74 12.66 -5.74
CA GLN A 261 -38.45 13.72 -5.06
C GLN A 261 -37.47 14.70 -4.47
N ASN A 262 -37.64 15.98 -4.78
CA ASN A 262 -36.81 17.04 -4.22
C ASN A 262 -37.61 17.83 -3.19
N TYR A 263 -36.97 18.19 -2.06
CA TYR A 263 -37.57 19.04 -1.05
C TYR A 263 -36.55 20.03 -0.51
N THR A 264 -36.99 21.22 -0.15
CA THR A 264 -36.10 22.26 0.38
C THR A 264 -36.61 22.74 1.73
N PHE A 265 -35.74 22.65 2.75
CA PHE A 265 -35.97 23.23 4.07
C PHE A 265 -35.27 24.59 4.17
N ASN A 266 -35.97 25.56 4.66
CA ASN A 266 -35.41 26.84 5.11
C ASN A 266 -35.32 26.83 6.64
N LEU A 267 -34.07 26.80 7.14
CA LEU A 267 -33.81 26.59 8.54
C LEU A 267 -33.24 27.85 9.19
N GLN A 268 -33.54 28.05 10.49
CA GLN A 268 -32.98 29.11 11.27
C GLN A 268 -32.14 28.55 12.43
N ASN A 269 -31.06 29.24 12.78
CA ASN A 269 -30.22 28.95 13.94
C ASN A 269 -29.68 27.49 13.93
N VAL A 270 -29.11 27.04 12.78
CA VAL A 270 -28.55 25.69 12.67
C VAL A 270 -27.21 25.59 13.43
N LYS A 271 -27.01 24.47 14.11
CA LYS A 271 -25.73 24.17 14.75
C LYS A 271 -24.76 23.68 13.68
N SER A 272 -23.62 24.35 13.53
CA SER A 272 -22.59 23.94 12.60
C SER A 272 -21.85 22.69 13.10
N TRP A 273 -21.43 21.86 12.15
CA TRP A 273 -20.50 20.76 12.41
C TRP A 273 -19.06 21.31 12.37
N SER A 274 -18.30 21.04 13.40
CA SER A 274 -16.88 21.38 13.47
C SER A 274 -16.09 20.24 14.12
N MET A 275 -14.76 20.36 14.10
CA MET A 275 -13.85 19.38 14.69
C MET A 275 -14.05 19.24 16.21
N ASP A 276 -14.40 20.35 16.90
CA ASP A 276 -14.61 20.36 18.35
C ASP A 276 -16.07 20.09 18.72
N ASN A 277 -17.00 20.48 17.87
CA ASN A 277 -18.43 20.33 18.08
C ASN A 277 -19.07 19.64 16.85
N PRO A 278 -18.99 18.31 16.74
CA PRO A 278 -19.49 17.57 15.58
C PRO A 278 -21.03 17.41 15.63
N ASN A 279 -21.73 18.53 15.49
CA ASN A 279 -23.19 18.54 15.49
C ASN A 279 -23.73 17.87 14.25
N LEU A 280 -24.47 16.79 14.43
CA LEU A 280 -25.02 15.98 13.35
C LEU A 280 -26.54 16.00 13.37
N TYR A 281 -27.10 15.97 12.17
CA TYR A 281 -28.53 15.82 11.95
C TYR A 281 -28.80 14.54 11.17
N GLU A 282 -30.00 14.02 11.28
CA GLU A 282 -30.50 12.89 10.51
C GLU A 282 -31.63 13.37 9.59
N ILE A 283 -31.47 13.15 8.29
CA ILE A 283 -32.55 13.27 7.32
C ILE A 283 -33.26 11.93 7.29
N SER A 284 -34.48 11.88 7.85
CA SER A 284 -35.29 10.67 7.89
C SER A 284 -36.43 10.78 6.89
N ALA A 285 -36.36 10.01 5.83
CA ALA A 285 -37.40 9.96 4.79
C ALA A 285 -38.34 8.78 5.08
N ASN A 286 -39.63 8.99 5.02
CA ASN A 286 -40.68 8.03 5.34
C ASN A 286 -41.68 7.93 4.16
N ILE A 287 -41.88 6.72 3.66
CA ILE A 287 -42.95 6.46 2.68
C ILE A 287 -44.14 5.90 3.41
N PHE A 288 -45.28 6.52 3.21
CA PHE A 288 -46.57 6.06 3.70
C PHE A 288 -47.40 5.48 2.55
N ALA A 289 -48.15 4.42 2.84
CA ALA A 289 -49.16 3.85 1.96
C ALA A 289 -50.48 3.76 2.72
N ASN A 290 -51.52 4.41 2.26
CA ASN A 290 -52.83 4.50 2.96
C ASN A 290 -52.69 4.92 4.44
N GLY A 291 -51.74 5.87 4.73
CA GLY A 291 -51.51 6.37 6.07
C GLY A 291 -50.54 5.56 6.93
N ASN A 292 -50.22 4.31 6.57
CA ASN A 292 -49.29 3.43 7.31
C ASN A 292 -47.86 3.58 6.77
N LEU A 293 -46.88 3.56 7.67
CA LEU A 293 -45.47 3.59 7.30
C LEU A 293 -45.09 2.31 6.53
N LEU A 294 -44.60 2.47 5.29
CA LEU A 294 -44.18 1.41 4.40
C LEU A 294 -42.66 1.22 4.39
N ASP A 295 -41.91 2.31 4.12
CA ASP A 295 -40.45 2.29 4.20
C ASP A 295 -39.93 3.53 4.91
N ASN A 296 -38.84 3.35 5.62
CA ASN A 296 -38.06 4.38 6.26
C ASN A 296 -36.59 4.20 5.90
N TYR A 297 -35.96 5.29 5.53
CA TYR A 297 -34.51 5.34 5.34
C TYR A 297 -33.95 6.67 5.83
N SER A 298 -32.78 6.63 6.46
CA SER A 298 -32.17 7.82 7.02
C SER A 298 -30.77 8.07 6.42
N ALA A 299 -30.36 9.32 6.41
CA ALA A 299 -29.00 9.72 6.05
C ALA A 299 -28.48 10.76 7.04
N THR A 300 -27.23 10.65 7.44
CA THR A 300 -26.60 11.66 8.28
C THR A 300 -26.34 12.92 7.45
N CYS A 301 -26.59 14.11 8.00
CA CYS A 301 -26.22 15.37 7.40
C CYS A 301 -25.66 16.33 8.43
N ALA A 302 -24.95 17.33 7.94
CA ALA A 302 -24.46 18.42 8.80
C ALA A 302 -24.36 19.74 8.03
N PHE A 303 -24.29 20.82 8.76
CA PHE A 303 -24.14 22.17 8.24
C PHE A 303 -22.70 22.62 8.46
N ARG A 304 -21.93 22.73 7.40
CA ARG A 304 -20.53 23.19 7.41
C ARG A 304 -20.19 23.87 6.09
N THR A 305 -19.19 24.75 6.15
CA THR A 305 -18.51 25.26 4.96
C THR A 305 -17.04 24.89 5.03
N PHE A 306 -16.49 24.42 3.92
CA PHE A 306 -15.07 24.17 3.79
C PHE A 306 -14.58 24.91 2.53
N SER A 307 -13.53 25.69 2.67
CA SER A 307 -12.98 26.44 1.54
C SER A 307 -11.49 26.71 1.70
N ILE A 308 -10.84 27.03 0.59
CA ILE A 308 -9.47 27.55 0.54
C ILE A 308 -9.59 29.03 0.17
N GLN A 309 -9.11 29.90 1.05
CA GLN A 309 -9.06 31.34 0.79
C GLN A 309 -7.65 31.69 0.33
N ASN A 310 -7.53 32.30 -0.84
CA ASN A 310 -6.29 32.77 -1.41
C ASN A 310 -6.23 34.30 -1.34
N ASN A 311 -5.27 34.83 -0.57
CA ASN A 311 -4.99 36.26 -0.45
C ASN A 311 -3.59 36.55 -1.02
N GLY A 312 -3.50 36.71 -2.34
CA GLY A 312 -2.22 36.84 -3.03
C GLY A 312 -1.42 35.53 -2.97
N ASN A 313 -0.24 35.53 -2.37
CA ASN A 313 0.61 34.35 -2.21
C ASN A 313 0.32 33.57 -0.90
N ILE A 314 -0.62 34.03 -0.10
CA ILE A 314 -0.98 33.37 1.16
C ILE A 314 -2.34 32.70 1.02
N SER A 315 -2.35 31.39 1.19
CA SER A 315 -3.58 30.60 1.23
C SER A 315 -3.88 30.17 2.66
N LYS A 316 -5.15 29.87 2.93
CA LYS A 316 -5.62 29.38 4.23
C LYS A 316 -6.74 28.37 4.03
N PHE A 317 -6.71 27.32 4.83
CA PHE A 317 -7.86 26.41 4.95
C PHE A 317 -8.87 26.98 5.94
N LEU A 318 -10.12 27.06 5.53
CA LEU A 318 -11.20 27.54 6.34
C LEU A 318 -12.25 26.45 6.55
N LEU A 319 -12.59 26.18 7.80
CA LEU A 319 -13.75 25.42 8.19
C LEU A 319 -14.70 26.37 8.95
N ASN A 320 -15.90 26.56 8.42
CA ASN A 320 -16.87 27.50 8.98
C ASN A 320 -16.32 28.94 9.14
N ASN A 321 -15.56 29.39 8.17
CA ASN A 321 -14.85 30.69 8.14
C ASN A 321 -13.75 30.85 9.22
N GLN A 322 -13.38 29.78 9.91
CA GLN A 322 -12.27 29.77 10.88
C GLN A 322 -11.05 29.10 10.27
N ASP A 323 -9.89 29.71 10.43
CA ASP A 323 -8.61 29.15 10.00
C ASP A 323 -8.32 27.86 10.76
N PHE A 324 -7.80 26.85 10.08
CA PHE A 324 -7.24 25.68 10.74
C PHE A 324 -6.00 25.16 10.01
N GLN A 325 -5.20 24.41 10.73
CA GLN A 325 -4.05 23.68 10.22
C GLN A 325 -4.32 22.17 10.33
N PHE A 326 -3.85 21.39 9.36
CA PHE A 326 -3.96 19.95 9.41
C PHE A 326 -3.10 19.38 10.54
N LYS A 327 -3.72 18.59 11.40
CA LYS A 327 -3.11 17.64 12.33
C LYS A 327 -3.57 16.26 11.89
N ALA A 328 -3.15 15.87 10.66
CA ALA A 328 -3.65 14.69 9.98
C ALA A 328 -2.80 13.46 10.27
N VAL A 329 -3.40 12.28 10.16
CA VAL A 329 -2.70 11.00 10.23
C VAL A 329 -3.20 10.08 9.12
N ASN A 330 -2.31 9.29 8.54
CA ASN A 330 -2.70 8.24 7.62
C ASN A 330 -3.19 7.03 8.41
N TYR A 331 -4.38 6.55 8.07
CA TYR A 331 -4.96 5.35 8.64
C TYR A 331 -5.04 4.24 7.60
N ILE A 332 -4.48 3.09 7.91
CA ILE A 332 -4.49 1.92 7.04
C ILE A 332 -5.28 0.82 7.73
N GLU A 333 -6.37 0.38 7.12
CA GLU A 333 -7.09 -0.80 7.59
C GLU A 333 -6.17 -2.02 7.41
N ASN A 334 -5.67 -2.54 8.52
CA ASN A 334 -4.80 -3.71 8.50
C ASN A 334 -5.67 -4.97 8.57
N PHE A 335 -5.73 -5.69 7.46
CA PHE A 335 -6.48 -6.94 7.39
C PHE A 335 -5.72 -8.16 7.98
N GLY A 336 -4.59 -7.91 8.60
CA GLY A 336 -3.87 -8.76 9.55
C GLY A 336 -3.29 -10.07 9.01
N GLN A 337 -2.45 -10.67 9.86
CA GLN A 337 -1.89 -12.01 9.68
C GLN A 337 -2.94 -13.08 9.96
N ASN A 338 -2.81 -14.25 9.32
CA ASN A 338 -3.58 -15.47 9.64
C ASN A 338 -5.11 -15.31 9.56
N GLY A 339 -5.60 -14.45 8.65
CA GLY A 339 -7.04 -14.27 8.45
C GLY A 339 -7.69 -13.34 9.48
N TYR A 340 -6.94 -12.58 10.27
CA TYR A 340 -7.51 -11.54 11.10
C TYR A 340 -8.09 -10.43 10.21
N PHE A 341 -9.26 -9.99 10.52
CA PHE A 341 -9.90 -8.82 9.96
C PHE A 341 -9.95 -7.72 11.02
N LEU A 342 -10.01 -6.48 10.58
CA LEU A 342 -10.17 -5.36 11.49
C LEU A 342 -11.60 -5.37 12.03
N SER A 343 -11.78 -5.76 13.28
CA SER A 343 -13.11 -5.74 13.90
C SER A 343 -13.58 -4.30 14.08
N LEU A 344 -14.89 -4.06 13.96
CA LEU A 344 -15.47 -2.74 14.19
C LEU A 344 -15.16 -2.23 15.61
N LYS A 345 -15.07 -3.12 16.59
CA LYS A 345 -14.64 -2.76 17.96
C LYS A 345 -13.21 -2.19 17.98
N LYS A 346 -12.31 -2.79 17.21
CA LYS A 346 -10.91 -2.30 17.12
C LYS A 346 -10.84 -0.93 16.46
N ILE A 347 -11.67 -0.72 15.45
CA ILE A 347 -11.82 0.60 14.81
C ILE A 347 -12.28 1.64 15.84
N ASP A 348 -13.30 1.34 16.66
CA ASP A 348 -13.79 2.24 17.72
C ASP A 348 -12.67 2.59 18.72
N GLU A 349 -11.85 1.61 19.10
CA GLU A 349 -10.69 1.82 19.98
C GLU A 349 -9.63 2.74 19.34
N ASP A 350 -9.37 2.55 18.05
CA ASP A 350 -8.40 3.36 17.32
C ASP A 350 -8.91 4.81 17.16
N PHE A 351 -10.21 5.03 16.91
CA PHE A 351 -10.80 6.36 16.83
C PHE A 351 -10.76 7.11 18.16
N LYS A 352 -10.94 6.42 19.29
CA LYS A 352 -10.72 7.00 20.61
C LYS A 352 -9.27 7.46 20.80
N LYS A 353 -8.29 6.66 20.35
CA LYS A 353 -6.87 7.03 20.40
C LYS A 353 -6.58 8.22 19.49
N LEU A 354 -7.16 8.28 18.29
CA LEU A 354 -7.01 9.39 17.36
C LEU A 354 -7.50 10.71 17.98
N LYS A 355 -8.63 10.68 18.71
CA LYS A 355 -9.13 11.85 19.42
C LYS A 355 -8.21 12.25 20.58
N ILE A 356 -7.71 11.28 21.36
CA ILE A 356 -6.73 11.51 22.46
C ILE A 356 -5.42 12.08 21.90
N LEU A 357 -5.01 11.64 20.71
CA LEU A 357 -3.83 12.15 20.02
C LEU A 357 -3.95 13.64 19.67
N GLY A 358 -5.17 14.14 19.50
CA GLY A 358 -5.44 15.51 19.03
C GLY A 358 -5.44 15.62 17.51
N ALA A 359 -5.57 14.50 16.78
CA ALA A 359 -5.75 14.54 15.34
C ALA A 359 -7.06 15.23 14.95
N ASN A 360 -7.05 16.00 13.86
CA ASN A 360 -8.24 16.66 13.30
C ASN A 360 -8.61 16.14 11.90
N ALA A 361 -7.76 15.34 11.28
CA ALA A 361 -8.02 14.76 9.97
C ALA A 361 -7.42 13.35 9.85
N ILE A 362 -8.04 12.53 9.02
CA ILE A 362 -7.58 11.19 8.68
C ILE A 362 -7.44 11.09 7.17
N ILE A 363 -6.32 10.55 6.70
CA ILE A 363 -6.09 10.20 5.30
C ILE A 363 -6.24 8.69 5.17
N PHE A 364 -7.22 8.22 4.39
CA PHE A 364 -7.44 6.81 4.12
C PHE A 364 -6.63 6.40 2.90
N ARG A 365 -5.68 5.50 3.13
CA ARG A 365 -4.66 5.13 2.17
C ARG A 365 -4.82 3.68 1.71
N TYR A 366 -4.47 3.38 0.46
CA TYR A 366 -4.46 2.07 -0.21
C TYR A 366 -5.81 1.45 -0.54
N HIS A 367 -6.87 1.77 0.17
CA HIS A 367 -8.21 1.25 -0.09
C HIS A 367 -9.27 2.22 0.39
N PHE A 368 -10.44 2.14 -0.19
CA PHE A 368 -11.55 2.97 0.22
C PHE A 368 -12.03 2.59 1.63
N PRO A 369 -12.26 3.56 2.52
CA PRO A 369 -12.74 3.28 3.86
C PRO A 369 -14.16 2.70 3.85
N ASN A 370 -14.48 1.92 4.88
CA ASN A 370 -15.83 1.46 5.15
C ASN A 370 -16.72 2.65 5.55
N SER A 371 -18.01 2.62 5.15
CA SER A 371 -18.99 3.65 5.54
C SER A 371 -19.12 3.80 7.06
N TYR A 372 -18.94 2.73 7.84
CA TYR A 372 -18.90 2.80 9.30
C TYR A 372 -17.75 3.69 9.81
N ILE A 373 -16.57 3.56 9.22
CA ILE A 373 -15.40 4.40 9.55
C ILE A 373 -15.70 5.88 9.27
N LEU A 374 -16.37 6.17 8.16
CA LEU A 374 -16.78 7.54 7.82
C LEU A 374 -17.81 8.08 8.79
N SER A 375 -18.75 7.23 9.26
CA SER A 375 -19.69 7.62 10.33
C SER A 375 -18.96 7.97 11.64
N LEU A 376 -17.88 7.26 11.97
CA LEU A 376 -17.05 7.63 13.13
C LEU A 376 -16.32 8.95 12.89
N CYS A 377 -15.81 9.21 11.68
CA CYS A 377 -15.23 10.53 11.34
C CYS A 377 -16.26 11.66 11.59
N ASP A 378 -17.51 11.45 11.13
CA ASP A 378 -18.59 12.41 11.34
C ASP A 378 -18.85 12.65 12.84
N GLN A 379 -18.90 11.59 13.65
CA GLN A 379 -19.19 11.63 15.09
C GLN A 379 -18.06 12.21 15.93
N TYR A 380 -16.81 11.91 15.57
CA TYR A 380 -15.63 12.39 16.30
C TYR A 380 -15.13 13.76 15.84
N GLY A 381 -15.72 14.35 14.79
CA GLY A 381 -15.28 15.62 14.23
C GLY A 381 -13.92 15.53 13.53
N LEU A 382 -13.67 14.42 12.82
CA LEU A 382 -12.43 14.20 12.08
C LEU A 382 -12.68 14.41 10.58
N LEU A 383 -11.89 15.25 9.94
CA LEU A 383 -11.95 15.42 8.50
C LEU A 383 -11.43 14.16 7.81
N ALA A 384 -12.09 13.72 6.77
CA ALA A 384 -11.73 12.54 6.00
C ALA A 384 -11.20 12.95 4.62
N LEU A 385 -9.98 12.52 4.31
CA LEU A 385 -9.35 12.64 3.01
C LEU A 385 -9.21 11.23 2.42
N ILE A 386 -9.63 11.06 1.19
CA ILE A 386 -9.67 9.74 0.53
C ILE A 386 -8.55 9.67 -0.50
N GLU A 387 -7.74 8.63 -0.47
CA GLU A 387 -6.79 8.36 -1.54
C GLU A 387 -7.37 7.37 -2.54
N LEU A 388 -7.35 7.72 -3.82
CA LEU A 388 -7.60 6.75 -4.88
C LEU A 388 -6.45 5.74 -4.87
N PRO A 389 -6.75 4.43 -4.78
CA PRO A 389 -5.72 3.41 -4.56
C PRO A 389 -4.88 3.11 -5.81
N ILE A 390 -4.19 4.12 -6.31
CA ILE A 390 -3.22 4.05 -7.41
C ILE A 390 -1.90 4.62 -6.91
N TYR A 391 -0.87 3.76 -6.85
CA TYR A 391 0.42 4.11 -6.27
C TYR A 391 1.54 3.78 -7.23
N ASN A 392 2.46 4.73 -7.39
CA ASN A 392 3.69 4.56 -8.16
C ASN A 392 3.45 4.04 -9.58
N ALA A 393 2.40 4.60 -10.22
CA ALA A 393 1.97 4.17 -11.54
C ALA A 393 2.81 4.83 -12.64
N GLU A 394 3.37 3.98 -13.49
CA GLU A 394 4.11 4.38 -14.69
C GLU A 394 3.18 5.01 -15.73
N SER A 395 3.72 5.89 -16.57
CA SER A 395 2.98 6.57 -17.65
C SER A 395 2.23 5.61 -18.57
N ASN A 396 2.87 4.53 -18.98
CA ASN A 396 2.24 3.49 -19.82
C ASN A 396 1.00 2.87 -19.16
N LEU A 397 0.97 2.77 -17.83
CA LEU A 397 -0.19 2.27 -17.09
C LEU A 397 -1.31 3.32 -17.05
N LEU A 398 -0.95 4.59 -16.87
CA LEU A 398 -1.90 5.72 -16.83
C LEU A 398 -2.65 5.90 -18.15
N GLY A 399 -2.01 5.60 -19.29
CA GLY A 399 -2.59 5.65 -20.62
C GLY A 399 -3.57 4.51 -20.94
N LYS A 400 -3.67 3.46 -20.10
CA LYS A 400 -4.56 2.33 -20.39
C LYS A 400 -6.03 2.67 -20.09
N ASP A 401 -6.89 2.49 -21.09
CA ASP A 401 -8.34 2.68 -20.96
C ASP A 401 -8.94 1.89 -19.79
N ILE A 402 -8.45 0.69 -19.54
CA ILE A 402 -8.93 -0.16 -18.45
C ILE A 402 -8.66 0.46 -17.08
N LEU A 403 -7.50 1.10 -16.89
CA LEU A 403 -7.18 1.79 -15.64
C LEU A 403 -8.09 2.99 -15.44
N GLN A 404 -8.22 3.83 -16.48
CA GLN A 404 -9.05 5.04 -16.43
C GLN A 404 -10.51 4.70 -16.17
N THR A 405 -11.07 3.74 -16.88
CA THR A 405 -12.46 3.30 -16.71
C THR A 405 -12.71 2.71 -15.32
N ASN A 406 -11.80 1.85 -14.83
CA ASN A 406 -11.95 1.26 -13.50
C ASN A 406 -11.84 2.32 -12.39
N SER A 407 -10.90 3.24 -12.50
CA SER A 407 -10.74 4.34 -11.55
C SER A 407 -11.98 5.24 -11.52
N SER A 408 -12.51 5.60 -12.67
CA SER A 408 -13.76 6.35 -12.83
C SER A 408 -14.94 5.63 -12.17
N ASN A 409 -15.12 4.35 -12.45
CA ASN A 409 -16.20 3.55 -11.86
C ASN A 409 -16.09 3.43 -10.35
N GLN A 410 -14.88 3.26 -9.81
CA GLN A 410 -14.64 3.20 -8.37
C GLN A 410 -14.97 4.53 -7.69
N ILE A 411 -14.54 5.66 -8.25
CA ILE A 411 -14.82 6.99 -7.73
C ILE A 411 -16.33 7.25 -7.73
N LYS A 412 -17.02 7.02 -8.85
CA LYS A 412 -18.48 7.20 -8.97
C LYS A 412 -19.23 6.33 -7.96
N SER A 413 -18.83 5.07 -7.84
CA SER A 413 -19.41 4.15 -6.84
C SER A 413 -19.17 4.66 -5.42
N PHE A 414 -17.96 5.09 -5.09
CA PHE A 414 -17.64 5.59 -3.75
C PHE A 414 -18.40 6.89 -3.43
N ILE A 415 -18.45 7.85 -4.36
CA ILE A 415 -19.17 9.11 -4.17
C ILE A 415 -20.67 8.85 -4.01
N SER A 416 -21.26 8.00 -4.87
CA SER A 416 -22.70 7.73 -4.82
C SER A 416 -23.14 7.10 -3.49
N THR A 417 -22.27 6.34 -2.85
CA THR A 417 -22.57 5.65 -1.56
C THR A 417 -22.20 6.45 -0.33
N ASN A 418 -21.31 7.46 -0.45
CA ASN A 418 -20.73 8.14 0.72
C ASN A 418 -20.82 9.68 0.68
N SER A 419 -21.44 10.28 -0.35
CA SER A 419 -21.52 11.74 -0.48
C SER A 419 -22.29 12.44 0.65
N PHE A 420 -23.01 11.70 1.46
CA PHE A 420 -23.74 12.22 2.60
C PHE A 420 -22.88 12.38 3.88
N HIS A 421 -21.65 11.86 3.91
CA HIS A 421 -20.76 12.06 5.06
C HIS A 421 -20.16 13.47 5.09
N PRO A 422 -20.46 14.30 6.12
CA PRO A 422 -19.94 15.65 6.20
C PRO A 422 -18.45 15.73 6.49
N SER A 423 -17.85 14.68 7.01
CA SER A 423 -16.41 14.61 7.28
C SER A 423 -15.56 14.60 6.00
N ILE A 424 -16.05 14.07 4.88
CA ILE A 424 -15.27 13.97 3.65
C ILE A 424 -15.09 15.34 3.02
N ILE A 425 -13.82 15.75 2.84
CA ILE A 425 -13.50 17.08 2.27
C ILE A 425 -12.74 16.99 0.96
N ALA A 426 -11.96 15.91 0.74
CA ALA A 426 -11.08 15.83 -0.41
C ALA A 426 -10.84 14.39 -0.87
N ILE A 427 -10.50 14.24 -2.16
CA ILE A 427 -10.08 12.99 -2.76
C ILE A 427 -8.79 13.20 -3.57
N SER A 428 -7.86 12.26 -3.47
CA SER A 428 -6.61 12.27 -4.24
C SER A 428 -6.80 11.54 -5.57
N ILE A 429 -6.02 11.94 -6.56
CA ILE A 429 -5.94 11.27 -7.87
C ILE A 429 -4.97 10.08 -7.90
N GLY A 430 -4.32 9.77 -6.78
CA GLY A 430 -3.26 8.77 -6.62
C GLY A 430 -1.96 9.38 -6.14
N GLU A 431 -0.96 8.52 -5.87
CA GLU A 431 0.36 8.91 -5.37
C GLU A 431 1.49 8.37 -6.26
N GLY A 432 2.58 9.12 -6.40
CA GLY A 432 3.76 8.69 -7.15
C GLY A 432 3.48 8.46 -8.63
N LEU A 433 2.62 9.28 -9.24
CA LEU A 433 2.29 9.20 -10.65
C LEU A 433 3.35 9.94 -11.48
N ASP A 434 3.76 9.33 -12.59
CA ASP A 434 4.70 9.97 -13.54
C ASP A 434 4.02 11.13 -14.27
N ASP A 435 4.26 12.34 -13.80
CA ASP A 435 3.63 13.57 -14.28
C ASP A 435 4.34 14.21 -15.48
N SER A 436 5.45 13.64 -15.92
CA SER A 436 6.17 14.10 -17.09
C SER A 436 5.52 13.69 -18.42
N SER A 437 4.53 12.79 -18.39
CA SER A 437 3.97 12.14 -19.56
C SER A 437 2.64 12.77 -20.03
N PRO A 438 2.33 12.76 -21.34
CA PRO A 438 1.02 13.14 -21.87
C PRO A 438 -0.13 12.28 -21.33
N GLU A 439 0.14 11.01 -21.03
CA GLU A 439 -0.79 10.04 -20.47
C GLU A 439 -1.29 10.49 -19.09
N TYR A 440 -0.40 11.06 -18.29
CA TYR A 440 -0.77 11.66 -17.00
C TYR A 440 -1.80 12.79 -17.19
N SER A 441 -1.57 13.70 -18.13
CA SER A 441 -2.51 14.81 -18.39
C SER A 441 -3.88 14.30 -18.83
N THR A 442 -3.94 13.25 -19.63
CA THR A 442 -5.19 12.60 -20.06
C THR A 442 -5.92 11.97 -18.88
N TYR A 443 -5.19 11.20 -18.07
CA TYR A 443 -5.69 10.59 -16.84
C TYR A 443 -6.22 11.64 -15.86
N LEU A 444 -5.43 12.68 -15.58
CA LEU A 444 -5.79 13.78 -14.69
C LEU A 444 -7.10 14.46 -15.14
N ASN A 445 -7.20 14.76 -16.43
CA ASN A 445 -8.40 15.39 -16.98
C ASN A 445 -9.64 14.52 -16.82
N HIS A 446 -9.52 13.23 -17.10
CA HIS A 446 -10.62 12.27 -16.99
C HIS A 446 -11.10 12.15 -15.55
N ILE A 447 -10.21 11.85 -14.62
CA ILE A 447 -10.53 11.60 -13.22
C ILE A 447 -11.03 12.87 -12.50
N SER A 448 -10.36 14.01 -12.72
CA SER A 448 -10.80 15.26 -12.07
C SER A 448 -12.16 15.73 -12.54
N ASN A 449 -12.49 15.54 -13.82
CA ASN A 449 -13.82 15.86 -14.33
C ASN A 449 -14.91 14.96 -13.69
N ASP A 450 -14.62 13.67 -13.53
CA ASP A 450 -15.56 12.76 -12.88
C ASP A 450 -15.79 13.15 -11.41
N ILE A 451 -14.74 13.47 -10.68
CA ILE A 451 -14.86 13.92 -9.26
C ILE A 451 -15.72 15.18 -9.17
N LYS A 452 -15.40 16.22 -9.97
CA LYS A 452 -16.11 17.52 -9.91
C LYS A 452 -17.54 17.44 -10.41
N LYS A 453 -17.88 16.47 -11.26
CA LYS A 453 -19.26 16.23 -11.72
C LYS A 453 -20.12 15.59 -10.63
N GLU A 454 -19.54 14.67 -9.87
CA GLU A 454 -20.27 13.84 -8.91
C GLU A 454 -20.23 14.41 -7.48
N SER A 455 -19.26 15.30 -7.15
CA SER A 455 -19.11 15.88 -5.81
C SER A 455 -18.52 17.29 -5.82
N ASP A 456 -18.66 17.97 -4.67
CA ASP A 456 -18.02 19.26 -4.39
C ASP A 456 -16.70 19.09 -3.61
N TRP A 457 -16.16 17.85 -3.53
CA TRP A 457 -14.92 17.57 -2.81
C TRP A 457 -13.72 18.21 -3.50
N LEU A 458 -12.74 18.61 -2.69
CA LEU A 458 -11.47 19.10 -3.19
C LEU A 458 -10.63 17.97 -3.79
N ILE A 459 -9.77 18.33 -4.72
CA ILE A 459 -8.84 17.39 -5.34
C ILE A 459 -7.44 17.70 -4.86
N TYR A 460 -6.72 16.68 -4.36
CA TYR A 460 -5.34 16.85 -3.93
C TYR A 460 -4.42 15.81 -4.55
N ARG A 461 -3.14 16.08 -4.46
CA ARG A 461 -2.07 15.20 -4.92
C ARG A 461 -0.94 15.17 -3.92
N ILE A 462 -0.24 14.04 -3.87
CA ILE A 462 0.99 13.87 -3.11
C ILE A 462 2.18 14.04 -4.08
N VAL A 463 3.13 14.90 -3.70
CA VAL A 463 4.33 15.22 -4.46
C VAL A 463 5.58 14.90 -3.66
N TYR A 464 6.66 14.54 -4.36
CA TYR A 464 7.97 14.23 -3.77
C TYR A 464 8.95 15.37 -3.99
N PRO A 465 10.02 15.50 -3.15
CA PRO A 465 11.05 16.52 -3.33
C PRO A 465 11.70 16.52 -4.72
N THR A 466 11.83 15.35 -5.29
CA THR A 466 12.51 15.07 -6.56
C THR A 466 11.63 15.21 -7.80
N SER A 467 10.33 15.51 -7.66
CA SER A 467 9.43 15.63 -8.83
C SER A 467 9.85 16.79 -9.76
N PRO A 468 10.38 16.52 -10.96
CA PRO A 468 11.00 17.55 -11.79
C PRO A 468 10.01 18.46 -12.51
N ASN A 469 8.88 17.93 -12.95
CA ASN A 469 7.85 18.61 -13.75
C ASN A 469 6.50 18.50 -13.07
N LEU A 470 6.21 19.42 -12.17
CA LEU A 470 4.95 19.43 -11.44
C LEU A 470 3.82 19.99 -12.31
N ASN A 471 2.98 19.11 -12.81
CA ASN A 471 1.67 19.50 -13.33
C ASN A 471 0.66 19.42 -12.18
N PHE A 472 0.28 20.56 -11.63
CA PHE A 472 -0.70 20.71 -10.56
C PHE A 472 -2.00 21.39 -11.02
N ASP A 473 -2.24 21.41 -12.32
CA ASP A 473 -3.53 21.85 -12.87
C ASP A 473 -4.68 21.05 -12.21
N LYS A 474 -5.77 21.73 -11.93
CA LYS A 474 -6.96 21.16 -11.27
C LYS A 474 -6.77 20.66 -9.83
N MET A 475 -5.61 20.88 -9.21
CA MET A 475 -5.38 20.58 -7.79
C MET A 475 -5.82 21.76 -6.94
N ASP A 476 -6.57 21.46 -5.88
CA ASP A 476 -6.96 22.46 -4.90
C ASP A 476 -5.87 22.64 -3.84
N PHE A 477 -5.13 21.58 -3.50
CA PHE A 477 -3.96 21.62 -2.60
C PHE A 477 -3.05 20.40 -2.82
N LEU A 478 -1.85 20.42 -2.21
CA LEU A 478 -0.82 19.40 -2.36
C LEU A 478 -0.32 18.91 -1.01
N PHE A 479 0.15 17.65 -0.96
CA PHE A 479 0.95 17.13 0.13
C PHE A 479 2.39 16.93 -0.33
N PHE A 480 3.34 17.53 0.40
CA PHE A 480 4.77 17.26 0.25
C PHE A 480 5.14 16.05 1.08
N LYS A 481 5.53 14.96 0.44
CA LYS A 481 5.85 13.71 1.13
C LYS A 481 7.34 13.59 1.41
N GLU A 482 7.66 13.51 2.70
CA GLU A 482 9.00 13.21 3.22
C GLU A 482 8.94 11.90 4.02
N TYR A 483 9.34 10.79 3.40
CA TYR A 483 9.21 9.49 4.02
C TYR A 483 10.53 8.74 4.04
N ALA A 484 10.87 8.16 5.22
CA ALA A 484 12.09 7.38 5.45
C ALA A 484 13.41 8.11 5.14
N SER A 485 13.37 9.39 4.86
CA SER A 485 14.55 10.20 4.62
C SER A 485 15.39 10.32 5.89
N ARG A 486 16.69 10.29 5.69
CA ARG A 486 17.70 10.48 6.74
C ARG A 486 18.61 11.66 6.41
N GLN A 487 18.13 12.55 5.56
CA GLN A 487 18.76 13.82 5.26
C GLN A 487 18.71 14.75 6.48
N SER A 488 19.54 15.78 6.47
CA SER A 488 19.49 16.80 7.52
C SER A 488 18.18 17.59 7.43
N PHE A 489 17.69 18.04 8.58
CA PHE A 489 16.44 18.82 8.64
C PHE A 489 16.55 20.15 7.90
N GLU A 490 17.76 20.69 7.73
CA GLU A 490 18.04 21.90 6.95
C GLU A 490 17.78 21.66 5.47
N ILE A 491 18.18 20.52 4.92
CA ILE A 491 17.93 20.13 3.52
C ILE A 491 16.44 19.96 3.31
N ILE A 492 15.77 19.19 4.18
CA ILE A 492 14.33 18.96 4.08
C ILE A 492 13.54 20.26 4.16
N ASN A 493 13.94 21.19 5.05
CA ASN A 493 13.31 22.50 5.15
C ASN A 493 13.54 23.36 3.90
N ALA A 494 14.73 23.29 3.30
CA ALA A 494 15.04 24.00 2.05
C ALA A 494 14.20 23.46 0.89
N ASP A 495 14.10 22.15 0.73
CA ASP A 495 13.31 21.49 -0.31
C ASP A 495 11.82 21.83 -0.17
N TYR A 496 11.28 21.73 1.06
CA TYR A 496 9.90 22.12 1.34
C TYR A 496 9.63 23.58 1.01
N THR A 497 10.52 24.49 1.42
CA THR A 497 10.38 25.92 1.20
C THR A 497 10.47 26.27 -0.30
N ASN A 498 11.41 25.67 -1.01
CA ASN A 498 11.57 25.85 -2.46
C ASN A 498 10.33 25.38 -3.22
N LEU A 499 9.84 24.19 -2.91
CA LEU A 499 8.65 23.66 -3.55
C LEU A 499 7.42 24.53 -3.24
N ARG A 500 7.25 24.93 -1.98
CA ARG A 500 6.15 25.79 -1.56
C ARG A 500 6.12 27.12 -2.34
N ASN A 501 7.28 27.75 -2.53
CA ASN A 501 7.38 28.97 -3.32
C ASN A 501 7.05 28.74 -4.81
N LYS A 502 7.42 27.57 -5.35
CA LYS A 502 7.17 27.19 -6.75
C LYS A 502 5.67 26.93 -7.02
N VAL A 503 4.93 26.36 -6.05
CA VAL A 503 3.52 25.98 -6.24
C VAL A 503 2.53 27.05 -5.76
N ALA A 504 2.99 28.13 -5.11
CA ALA A 504 2.12 29.19 -4.64
C ALA A 504 1.21 29.73 -5.77
N PRO A 505 -0.06 30.04 -5.54
CA PRO A 505 -0.74 30.10 -4.22
C PRO A 505 -1.36 28.79 -3.72
N ILE A 506 -1.09 27.65 -4.38
CA ILE A 506 -1.66 26.34 -3.98
C ILE A 506 -1.12 25.94 -2.60
N PRO A 507 -1.97 25.60 -1.61
CA PRO A 507 -1.51 25.15 -0.30
C PRO A 507 -0.67 23.86 -0.40
N LEU A 508 0.47 23.83 0.32
CA LEU A 508 1.35 22.68 0.41
C LEU A 508 1.44 22.20 1.86
N VAL A 509 0.84 21.07 2.18
CA VAL A 509 0.86 20.45 3.50
C VAL A 509 2.03 19.48 3.58
N MET A 510 2.78 19.47 4.69
CA MET A 510 3.90 18.55 4.86
C MET A 510 3.40 17.18 5.35
N SER A 511 3.80 16.09 4.69
CA SER A 511 3.47 14.71 5.06
C SER A 511 4.76 13.93 5.32
N PHE A 512 4.91 13.34 6.51
CA PHE A 512 6.18 12.72 6.89
C PHE A 512 6.03 11.53 7.82
N GLY A 513 7.03 10.66 7.78
CA GLY A 513 7.15 9.49 8.62
C GLY A 513 8.45 8.75 8.39
N VAL A 514 8.86 7.93 9.35
CA VAL A 514 10.07 7.12 9.24
C VAL A 514 9.84 5.73 9.81
N PRO A 515 10.18 4.66 9.06
CA PRO A 515 10.12 3.30 9.57
C PRO A 515 11.30 3.03 10.51
N ILE A 516 11.03 2.27 11.57
CA ILE A 516 11.96 1.97 12.66
C ILE A 516 11.92 0.50 13.06
N GLN A 517 12.75 0.10 14.00
CA GLN A 517 12.67 -1.18 14.69
C GLN A 517 11.93 -1.00 16.03
N ASN A 518 10.72 -1.56 16.15
CA ASN A 518 9.84 -1.36 17.31
C ASN A 518 10.42 -1.79 18.65
N TYR A 519 11.44 -2.68 18.65
CA TYR A 519 12.12 -3.17 19.84
C TYR A 519 13.41 -2.40 20.16
N ASN A 520 13.78 -1.41 19.33
CA ASN A 520 15.04 -0.68 19.46
C ASN A 520 14.82 0.63 20.22
N HIS A 521 15.38 0.70 21.42
CA HIS A 521 15.32 1.83 22.34
C HIS A 521 16.71 2.37 22.67
N ASN A 522 17.59 2.48 21.68
CA ASN A 522 18.97 2.96 21.84
C ASN A 522 19.10 4.50 21.93
N GLY A 523 18.00 5.22 21.96
CA GLY A 523 17.96 6.68 21.87
C GLY A 523 17.98 7.20 20.42
N TYR A 524 17.72 8.51 20.23
CA TYR A 524 17.56 9.07 18.88
C TYR A 524 18.88 9.18 18.08
N SER A 525 20.04 8.93 18.69
CA SER A 525 21.30 8.75 17.96
C SER A 525 21.28 7.51 17.06
N ASP A 526 20.45 6.51 17.35
CA ASP A 526 20.21 5.35 16.49
C ASP A 526 19.05 5.63 15.53
N PRO A 527 19.31 5.74 14.22
CA PRO A 527 18.27 6.09 13.24
C PRO A 527 17.18 5.02 13.05
N LEU A 528 17.29 3.87 13.71
CA LEU A 528 16.30 2.79 13.70
C LEU A 528 15.52 2.68 15.02
N SER A 529 15.77 3.56 15.99
CA SER A 529 15.13 3.52 17.30
C SER A 529 13.74 4.18 17.29
N VAL A 530 12.93 3.87 18.28
CA VAL A 530 11.63 4.51 18.53
C VAL A 530 11.82 5.98 18.93
N GLU A 531 12.90 6.28 19.63
CA GLU A 531 13.30 7.64 20.02
C GLU A 531 13.67 8.48 18.80
N PHE A 532 14.33 7.87 17.79
CA PHE A 532 14.60 8.56 16.52
C PHE A 532 13.32 8.91 15.79
N GLN A 533 12.32 8.01 15.73
CA GLN A 533 11.02 8.31 15.13
C GLN A 533 10.37 9.51 15.83
N SER A 534 10.42 9.52 17.16
CA SER A 534 9.89 10.62 17.98
C SER A 534 10.60 11.95 17.70
N TYR A 535 11.93 11.93 17.64
CA TYR A 535 12.77 13.08 17.31
C TYR A 535 12.53 13.60 15.90
N TYR A 536 12.46 12.68 14.91
CA TYR A 536 12.20 13.01 13.52
C TYR A 536 10.84 13.69 13.35
N ILE A 537 9.79 13.11 13.91
CA ILE A 537 8.43 13.66 13.85
C ILE A 537 8.37 15.03 14.53
N ALA A 538 9.01 15.21 15.70
CA ALA A 538 8.99 16.47 16.41
C ALA A 538 9.65 17.62 15.63
N ASN A 539 10.78 17.34 14.96
CA ASN A 539 11.46 18.35 14.16
C ASN A 539 10.70 18.70 12.87
N LEU A 540 10.17 17.70 12.15
CA LEU A 540 9.41 17.96 10.93
C LEU A 540 8.05 18.63 11.23
N TYR A 541 7.44 18.34 12.37
CA TYR A 541 6.27 19.08 12.83
C TYR A 541 6.59 20.57 13.00
N LYS A 542 7.71 20.90 13.65
CA LYS A 542 8.16 22.30 13.80
C LYS A 542 8.39 22.96 12.43
N ILE A 543 9.03 22.28 11.50
CA ILE A 543 9.24 22.77 10.11
C ILE A 543 7.89 23.02 9.42
N SER A 544 6.92 22.12 9.57
CA SER A 544 5.60 22.25 8.92
C SER A 544 4.80 23.48 9.37
N LEU A 545 5.14 24.05 10.53
CA LEU A 545 4.48 25.25 11.09
C LEU A 545 5.19 26.56 10.72
N VAL A 546 6.43 26.49 10.27
CA VAL A 546 7.22 27.68 9.92
C VAL A 546 6.60 28.38 8.70
N ASN A 547 6.69 29.72 8.63
CA ASN A 547 6.22 30.54 7.53
C ASN A 547 4.73 30.43 7.20
N ASN A 548 3.84 30.38 8.20
CA ASN A 548 2.40 30.13 8.02
C ASN A 548 2.11 28.76 7.35
N GLY A 549 2.75 27.71 7.84
CA GLY A 549 2.54 26.36 7.36
C GLY A 549 1.09 25.90 7.52
N PHE A 550 0.68 24.98 6.65
CA PHE A 550 -0.68 24.46 6.58
C PHE A 550 -0.93 23.28 7.52
N GLY A 551 0.05 22.96 8.41
CA GLY A 551 0.04 21.79 9.26
C GLY A 551 0.70 20.58 8.63
N CYS A 552 0.41 19.40 9.15
CA CYS A 552 1.09 18.18 8.74
C CYS A 552 0.15 16.97 8.62
N ALA A 553 0.69 15.93 7.96
CA ALA A 553 0.13 14.58 7.96
C ALA A 553 1.20 13.57 8.37
N ILE A 554 0.90 12.74 9.36
CA ILE A 554 1.81 11.71 9.86
C ILE A 554 1.63 10.41 9.07
N LEU A 555 2.71 9.86 8.57
CA LEU A 555 2.78 8.59 7.86
C LEU A 555 3.39 7.52 8.78
N ASN A 556 2.66 6.66 9.50
CA ASN A 556 1.24 6.41 9.53
C ASN A 556 0.73 6.44 10.98
N PHE A 557 -0.58 6.26 11.21
CA PHE A 557 -1.12 6.07 12.56
C PHE A 557 -0.73 4.70 13.13
N ASN A 558 -0.94 3.65 12.36
CA ASN A 558 -0.71 2.25 12.78
C ASN A 558 0.34 1.57 11.89
N ASP A 559 1.11 0.64 12.49
CA ASP A 559 1.89 -0.32 11.73
C ASP A 559 0.98 -1.27 10.95
N TYR A 560 1.47 -1.77 9.81
CA TYR A 560 0.70 -2.69 8.97
C TYR A 560 1.60 -3.67 8.24
N GLN A 561 1.02 -4.80 7.81
CA GLN A 561 1.74 -5.78 7.02
C GLN A 561 1.95 -5.32 5.59
N THR A 562 3.16 -5.58 5.07
CA THR A 562 3.53 -5.28 3.69
C THR A 562 3.55 -6.54 2.82
N GLN A 563 3.39 -6.33 1.51
CA GLN A 563 3.45 -7.41 0.52
C GLN A 563 4.85 -8.03 0.43
N ASN A 564 5.87 -7.18 0.46
CA ASN A 564 7.26 -7.57 0.29
C ASN A 564 8.03 -7.48 1.63
N PRO A 565 9.12 -8.23 1.78
CA PRO A 565 10.03 -8.06 2.90
C PRO A 565 10.57 -6.64 2.96
N VAL A 566 10.64 -6.06 4.15
CA VAL A 566 11.13 -4.70 4.36
C VAL A 566 12.62 -4.76 4.72
N LEU A 567 13.47 -4.40 3.75
CA LEU A 567 14.93 -4.39 3.95
C LEU A 567 15.34 -3.32 4.96
N THR A 568 14.76 -2.11 4.88
CA THR A 568 15.17 -0.92 5.65
C THR A 568 15.10 -1.10 7.17
N THR A 569 14.24 -1.97 7.66
CA THR A 569 14.03 -2.22 9.10
C THR A 569 14.25 -3.67 9.52
N ARG A 570 14.70 -4.52 8.59
CA ARG A 570 14.92 -5.97 8.83
C ARG A 570 13.64 -6.76 9.12
N TYR A 571 12.47 -6.30 8.76
CA TYR A 571 11.22 -7.09 8.90
C TYR A 571 11.04 -8.02 7.69
N ILE A 572 11.70 -9.19 7.75
CA ILE A 572 11.87 -10.11 6.63
C ILE A 572 10.91 -11.28 6.70
N LYS A 573 10.78 -11.91 7.88
CA LYS A 573 9.88 -13.06 8.09
C LYS A 573 8.42 -12.61 8.11
N ASP A 574 8.16 -11.57 8.86
CA ASP A 574 6.85 -10.93 9.00
C ASP A 574 7.00 -9.50 8.47
N PRO A 575 6.82 -9.30 7.16
CA PRO A 575 7.02 -7.99 6.56
C PRO A 575 6.02 -6.99 7.12
N ILE A 576 6.53 -5.99 7.82
CA ILE A 576 5.74 -4.96 8.50
C ILE A 576 6.34 -3.59 8.21
N SER A 577 5.52 -2.65 7.78
CA SER A 577 5.85 -1.23 7.81
C SER A 577 5.65 -0.69 9.21
N THR A 578 6.72 -0.19 9.82
CA THR A 578 6.78 0.21 11.23
C THR A 578 6.83 1.72 11.43
N SER A 579 6.32 2.46 10.45
CA SER A 579 6.23 3.92 10.53
C SER A 579 5.07 4.43 11.40
N GLY A 580 4.19 3.55 11.88
CA GLY A 580 3.05 3.91 12.72
C GLY A 580 3.45 4.46 14.09
N VAL A 581 2.60 5.29 14.68
CA VAL A 581 2.72 5.76 16.06
C VAL A 581 2.14 4.76 17.07
N ILE A 582 1.38 3.79 16.61
CA ILE A 582 1.00 2.57 17.33
C ILE A 582 1.51 1.35 16.56
N ASP A 583 1.79 0.26 17.28
CA ASP A 583 2.23 -0.98 16.65
C ASP A 583 1.07 -1.74 15.97
N ILE A 584 1.40 -2.83 15.31
CA ILE A 584 0.42 -3.65 14.58
C ILE A 584 -0.68 -4.24 15.50
N PHE A 585 -0.42 -4.39 16.79
CA PHE A 585 -1.38 -4.86 17.79
C PHE A 585 -2.18 -3.73 18.43
N GLY A 586 -1.86 -2.47 18.07
CA GLY A 586 -2.48 -1.25 18.60
C GLY A 586 -1.88 -0.78 19.93
N LYS A 587 -0.69 -1.27 20.32
CA LYS A 587 0.06 -0.76 21.45
C LYS A 587 0.68 0.59 21.09
N ILE A 588 0.57 1.54 22.00
CA ILE A 588 1.10 2.90 21.87
C ILE A 588 2.64 2.85 21.95
N LYS A 589 3.32 3.51 21.00
CA LYS A 589 4.77 3.77 21.02
C LYS A 589 5.05 5.09 21.75
N SER A 590 6.30 5.35 22.15
CA SER A 590 6.68 6.64 22.74
C SER A 590 6.40 7.80 21.79
N THR A 591 6.51 7.59 20.51
CA THR A 591 6.19 8.54 19.43
C THR A 591 4.76 9.08 19.52
N PHE A 592 3.80 8.24 19.91
CA PHE A 592 2.40 8.69 20.12
C PHE A 592 2.32 9.75 21.20
N ASN A 593 3.03 9.60 22.32
CA ASN A 593 3.00 10.55 23.42
C ASN A 593 3.66 11.89 23.03
N VAL A 594 4.77 11.83 22.28
CA VAL A 594 5.43 13.03 21.74
C VAL A 594 4.48 13.76 20.79
N LEU A 595 3.86 13.04 19.86
CA LEU A 595 2.93 13.61 18.90
C LEU A 595 1.67 14.18 19.59
N LYS A 596 1.16 13.48 20.61
CA LYS A 596 0.05 13.97 21.44
C LYS A 596 0.39 15.32 22.08
N SER A 597 1.57 15.46 22.67
CA SER A 597 2.02 16.72 23.28
C SER A 597 2.10 17.84 22.24
N LEU A 598 2.59 17.55 21.04
CA LEU A 598 2.69 18.53 19.95
C LEU A 598 1.32 18.95 19.41
N PHE A 599 0.40 18.01 19.20
CA PHE A 599 -0.92 18.31 18.65
C PHE A 599 -1.84 19.03 19.64
N ASN A 600 -1.69 18.75 20.96
CA ASN A 600 -2.47 19.38 22.01
C ASN A 600 -1.75 20.59 22.67
N GLU A 601 -0.58 20.98 22.13
CA GLU A 601 0.20 22.14 22.62
C GLU A 601 0.58 22.01 24.10
N GLU A 602 0.83 20.74 24.52
CA GLU A 602 1.30 20.42 25.86
C GLU A 602 2.82 20.65 25.96
N ARG A 603 3.41 20.47 27.15
CA ARG A 603 4.88 20.58 27.33
C ARG A 603 5.62 19.55 26.48
N ASP A 604 6.74 19.97 25.89
CA ASP A 604 7.61 19.09 25.11
C ASP A 604 8.07 17.89 25.96
N THR A 605 7.93 16.70 25.42
CA THR A 605 8.46 15.47 26.02
C THR A 605 9.95 15.38 25.76
N ILE A 606 10.72 15.03 26.79
CA ILE A 606 12.16 14.80 26.65
C ILE A 606 12.36 13.49 25.89
N ILE A 607 13.17 13.54 24.83
CA ILE A 607 13.53 12.38 24.01
C ILE A 607 14.99 12.04 24.31
N ASP A 608 15.26 10.78 24.66
CA ASP A 608 16.61 10.34 25.02
C ASP A 608 17.53 10.33 23.80
N ILE A 609 18.75 10.86 23.93
CA ILE A 609 19.78 10.90 22.88
C ILE A 609 20.35 9.50 22.63
N GLY A 610 20.65 8.77 23.70
CA GLY A 610 21.41 7.52 23.64
C GLY A 610 22.88 7.68 23.25
N ASN A 611 23.58 6.57 23.11
CA ASN A 611 25.03 6.52 22.78
C ASN A 611 25.29 5.54 21.62
N TYR A 612 24.53 5.62 20.55
CA TYR A 612 24.68 4.71 19.42
C TYR A 612 25.85 5.13 18.53
N SER A 613 26.73 4.19 18.20
CA SER A 613 27.78 4.39 17.21
C SER A 613 27.65 3.39 16.05
N THR A 614 27.76 3.89 14.84
CA THR A 614 27.54 3.12 13.59
C THR A 614 28.80 2.45 13.03
N THR A 615 29.92 2.47 13.76
CA THR A 615 31.19 1.95 13.24
C THR A 615 31.21 0.42 13.28
N GLU A 616 30.90 -0.19 12.15
CA GLU A 616 31.07 -1.62 11.95
C GLU A 616 32.53 -1.97 11.67
N TYR A 617 33.32 -2.11 12.75
CA TYR A 617 34.75 -2.47 12.65
C TYR A 617 35.00 -3.80 11.95
N ILE A 618 33.97 -4.65 11.81
CA ILE A 618 34.09 -5.98 11.21
C ILE A 618 34.63 -5.93 9.77
N PHE A 619 34.19 -4.94 8.96
CA PHE A 619 34.69 -4.76 7.60
C PHE A 619 36.21 -4.44 7.61
N ILE A 620 36.62 -3.51 8.47
CA ILE A 620 38.02 -3.10 8.58
C ILE A 620 38.88 -4.29 9.03
N VAL A 621 38.47 -4.98 10.10
CA VAL A 621 39.21 -6.08 10.69
C VAL A 621 39.40 -7.25 9.71
N ILE A 622 38.32 -7.69 9.07
CA ILE A 622 38.36 -8.82 8.12
C ILE A 622 39.19 -8.45 6.89
N SER A 623 38.98 -7.26 6.29
CA SER A 623 39.76 -6.82 5.14
C SER A 623 41.24 -6.69 5.45
N PHE A 624 41.58 -6.15 6.64
CA PHE A 624 42.97 -5.98 7.08
C PHE A 624 43.66 -7.34 7.34
N LEU A 625 42.96 -8.26 8.00
CA LEU A 625 43.49 -9.61 8.23
C LEU A 625 43.68 -10.36 6.87
N LEU A 626 42.76 -10.21 5.93
CA LEU A 626 42.86 -10.81 4.61
C LEU A 626 44.02 -10.20 3.81
N LEU A 627 44.25 -8.88 3.94
CA LEU A 627 45.37 -8.19 3.31
C LEU A 627 46.73 -8.71 3.90
N ILE A 628 46.80 -8.84 5.22
CA ILE A 628 48.01 -9.37 5.88
C ILE A 628 48.26 -10.82 5.44
N LEU A 629 47.21 -11.65 5.37
CA LEU A 629 47.32 -13.03 4.93
C LEU A 629 47.80 -13.12 3.46
N PHE A 630 47.27 -12.24 2.59
CA PHE A 630 47.72 -12.17 1.21
C PHE A 630 49.20 -11.77 1.12
N LEU A 631 49.63 -10.74 1.85
CA LEU A 631 51.03 -10.29 1.87
C LEU A 631 51.95 -11.34 2.45
N PHE A 632 51.52 -12.09 3.47
CA PHE A 632 52.26 -13.22 4.05
C PHE A 632 52.48 -14.32 3.01
N ILE A 633 51.43 -14.74 2.28
CA ILE A 633 51.52 -15.75 1.23
C ILE A 633 52.44 -15.24 0.12
N PHE A 634 52.28 -13.99 -0.30
CA PHE A 634 53.06 -13.36 -1.34
C PHE A 634 54.57 -13.28 -0.98
N SER A 635 54.90 -12.96 0.24
CA SER A 635 56.31 -12.88 0.72
C SER A 635 56.93 -14.24 0.96
N ARG A 636 56.13 -15.21 1.45
CA ARG A 636 56.64 -16.52 1.88
C ARG A 636 56.86 -17.49 0.73
N PHE A 637 56.06 -17.44 -0.33
CA PHE A 637 56.07 -18.36 -1.46
C PHE A 637 56.63 -17.72 -2.73
N LYS A 638 57.95 -17.84 -2.97
CA LYS A 638 58.63 -17.24 -4.13
C LYS A 638 57.99 -17.60 -5.49
N ARG A 639 57.54 -18.84 -5.67
CA ARG A 639 56.83 -19.23 -6.91
C ARG A 639 55.48 -18.56 -7.10
N PHE A 640 54.75 -18.36 -6.00
CA PHE A 640 53.51 -17.59 -6.04
C PHE A 640 53.78 -16.14 -6.42
N GLN A 641 54.79 -15.52 -5.82
CA GLN A 641 55.23 -14.16 -6.15
C GLN A 641 55.62 -14.05 -7.63
N GLU A 642 56.37 -15.01 -8.17
CA GLU A 642 56.78 -15.05 -9.59
C GLU A 642 55.55 -15.17 -10.50
N TYR A 643 54.62 -16.06 -10.22
CA TYR A 643 53.38 -16.24 -11.05
C TYR A 643 52.52 -14.98 -10.98
N PHE A 644 52.34 -14.40 -9.82
CA PHE A 644 51.62 -13.17 -9.62
C PHE A 644 52.26 -12.00 -10.40
N THR A 645 53.53 -11.81 -10.26
CA THR A 645 54.24 -10.73 -10.97
C THR A 645 54.20 -10.91 -12.48
N ARG A 646 54.35 -12.15 -12.97
CA ARG A 646 54.23 -12.46 -14.40
C ARG A 646 52.79 -12.26 -14.90
N ALA A 647 51.77 -12.73 -14.18
CA ALA A 647 50.37 -12.52 -14.52
C ALA A 647 50.00 -11.04 -14.52
N ALA A 648 50.51 -10.24 -13.58
CA ALA A 648 50.22 -8.81 -13.49
C ALA A 648 50.94 -8.01 -14.58
N LEU A 649 52.26 -8.15 -14.71
CA LEU A 649 53.11 -7.30 -15.56
C LEU A 649 53.38 -7.83 -16.93
N ARG A 650 53.38 -9.18 -17.13
CA ARG A 650 53.69 -9.87 -18.39
C ARG A 650 52.65 -10.90 -18.73
N PRO A 651 51.37 -10.55 -18.86
CA PRO A 651 50.27 -11.50 -19.00
C PRO A 651 50.37 -12.39 -20.24
N PHE A 652 50.90 -11.89 -21.34
CA PHE A 652 51.08 -12.71 -22.56
C PHE A 652 51.97 -13.96 -22.30
N ASN A 653 53.14 -13.72 -21.70
CA ASN A 653 54.08 -14.81 -21.42
C ASN A 653 53.50 -15.81 -20.39
N PHE A 654 52.77 -15.27 -19.40
CA PHE A 654 52.12 -16.10 -18.40
C PHE A 654 51.05 -17.02 -18.99
N TYR A 655 50.19 -16.50 -19.91
CA TYR A 655 49.15 -17.31 -20.55
C TYR A 655 49.73 -18.25 -21.65
N SER A 656 50.88 -17.90 -22.27
CA SER A 656 51.60 -18.84 -23.13
C SER A 656 52.09 -20.06 -22.37
N ASP A 657 52.55 -19.90 -21.11
CA ASP A 657 52.97 -21.03 -20.30
C ASP A 657 51.77 -21.95 -19.97
N ILE A 658 50.54 -21.41 -19.83
CA ILE A 658 49.33 -22.24 -19.68
C ILE A 658 49.08 -23.03 -20.98
N ARG A 659 49.15 -22.39 -22.17
CA ARG A 659 49.00 -23.03 -23.46
C ARG A 659 50.00 -24.16 -23.65
N ASP A 660 51.26 -23.87 -23.33
CA ASP A 660 52.38 -24.82 -23.53
C ASP A 660 52.44 -25.87 -22.39
N GLN A 661 51.43 -25.91 -21.51
CA GLN A 661 51.31 -26.84 -20.38
C GLN A 661 52.55 -26.84 -19.44
N ARG A 662 53.25 -25.70 -19.39
CA ARG A 662 54.31 -25.50 -18.41
C ARG A 662 53.69 -25.33 -17.04
N ILE A 663 53.94 -26.31 -16.16
CA ILE A 663 53.23 -26.58 -14.90
C ILE A 663 52.99 -25.35 -14.04
N LEU A 664 51.78 -24.83 -14.01
CA LEU A 664 51.27 -23.96 -12.94
C LEU A 664 50.84 -24.86 -11.77
N SER A 665 51.24 -24.48 -10.57
CA SER A 665 50.70 -25.16 -9.38
C SER A 665 49.22 -24.92 -9.21
N PRO A 666 48.35 -25.95 -9.23
CA PRO A 666 46.90 -25.79 -9.02
C PRO A 666 46.56 -25.02 -7.75
N SER A 667 47.31 -25.23 -6.67
CA SER A 667 47.06 -24.57 -5.39
C SER A 667 47.11 -23.04 -5.48
N TYR A 668 48.05 -22.47 -6.23
CA TYR A 668 48.18 -21.02 -6.38
C TYR A 668 47.06 -20.42 -7.24
N THR A 669 46.59 -21.18 -8.23
CA THR A 669 45.45 -20.78 -9.07
C THR A 669 44.15 -20.74 -8.24
N TYR A 670 43.92 -21.72 -7.40
CA TYR A 670 42.75 -21.67 -6.50
C TYR A 670 42.86 -20.58 -5.41
N ILE A 671 44.05 -20.38 -4.83
CA ILE A 671 44.32 -19.33 -3.84
C ILE A 671 43.96 -17.96 -4.44
N ILE A 672 44.43 -17.63 -5.65
CA ILE A 672 44.13 -16.33 -6.26
C ILE A 672 42.63 -16.17 -6.54
N GLY A 673 41.94 -17.23 -7.00
CA GLY A 673 40.49 -17.22 -7.20
C GLY A 673 39.72 -16.97 -5.91
N ILE A 674 40.15 -17.58 -4.80
CA ILE A 674 39.55 -17.38 -3.49
C ILE A 674 39.78 -15.93 -3.00
N PHE A 675 40.99 -15.37 -3.11
CA PHE A 675 41.27 -14.01 -2.71
C PHE A 675 40.48 -12.96 -3.55
N ASN A 676 40.39 -13.18 -4.87
CA ASN A 676 39.57 -12.32 -5.75
C ASN A 676 38.10 -12.36 -5.32
N SER A 677 37.58 -13.55 -4.98
CA SER A 677 36.20 -13.74 -4.56
C SER A 677 35.93 -13.14 -3.20
N LEU A 678 36.86 -13.29 -2.23
CA LEU A 678 36.73 -12.67 -0.91
C LEU A 678 36.78 -11.15 -1.00
N SER A 679 37.68 -10.58 -1.80
CA SER A 679 37.74 -9.12 -2.00
C SER A 679 36.45 -8.61 -2.62
N PHE A 680 35.93 -9.23 -3.67
CA PHE A 680 34.64 -8.86 -4.26
C PHE A 680 33.48 -8.96 -3.25
N GLY A 681 33.43 -10.06 -2.47
CA GLY A 681 32.35 -10.28 -1.50
C GLY A 681 32.36 -9.24 -0.39
N ILE A 682 33.51 -8.83 0.10
CA ILE A 682 33.64 -7.75 1.10
C ILE A 682 33.22 -6.40 0.48
N PHE A 683 33.68 -6.11 -0.73
CA PHE A 683 33.33 -4.91 -1.48
C PHE A 683 31.82 -4.77 -1.63
N PHE A 684 31.17 -5.81 -2.16
CA PHE A 684 29.75 -5.80 -2.41
C PHE A 684 28.93 -5.69 -1.11
N GLU A 685 29.27 -6.50 -0.09
CA GLU A 685 28.57 -6.47 1.20
C GLU A 685 28.74 -5.13 1.91
N SER A 686 29.88 -4.50 1.83
CA SER A 686 30.12 -3.18 2.42
C SER A 686 29.17 -2.12 1.85
N ILE A 687 28.91 -2.13 0.53
CA ILE A 687 27.92 -1.27 -0.11
C ILE A 687 26.50 -1.66 0.29
N ALA A 688 26.15 -2.94 0.19
CA ALA A 688 24.81 -3.42 0.48
C ALA A 688 24.43 -3.17 1.95
N TYR A 689 25.34 -3.39 2.87
CA TYR A 689 25.14 -3.13 4.28
C TYR A 689 25.01 -1.63 4.58
N PHE A 690 25.80 -0.77 3.93
CA PHE A 690 25.72 0.68 4.11
C PHE A 690 24.35 1.21 3.64
N TYR A 691 23.88 0.78 2.46
CA TYR A 691 22.63 1.24 1.88
C TYR A 691 21.38 0.43 2.31
N ARG A 692 21.50 -0.55 3.22
CA ARG A 692 20.38 -1.41 3.66
C ARG A 692 19.15 -0.64 4.18
N THR A 693 19.37 0.59 4.68
CA THR A 693 18.32 1.46 5.22
C THR A 693 17.83 2.51 4.23
N ASN A 694 18.33 2.50 2.98
CA ASN A 694 17.94 3.45 1.92
C ASN A 694 16.79 2.88 1.08
N GLU A 695 15.76 3.70 0.81
CA GLU A 695 14.57 3.27 0.05
C GLU A 695 14.85 2.98 -1.41
N SER A 696 15.63 3.86 -2.07
CA SER A 696 16.00 3.67 -3.48
C SER A 696 16.80 2.38 -3.68
N PHE A 697 17.67 2.05 -2.72
CA PHE A 697 18.39 0.77 -2.72
C PHE A 697 17.43 -0.41 -2.50
N SER A 698 16.47 -0.29 -1.59
CA SER A 698 15.44 -1.33 -1.37
C SER A 698 14.60 -1.56 -2.62
N PHE A 699 14.22 -0.49 -3.32
CA PHE A 699 13.51 -0.59 -4.59
C PHE A 699 14.35 -1.32 -5.66
N LEU A 700 15.62 -0.93 -5.80
CA LEU A 700 16.54 -1.58 -6.74
C LEU A 700 16.71 -3.08 -6.43
N MET A 701 16.84 -3.43 -5.14
CA MET A 701 16.94 -4.83 -4.71
C MET A 701 15.65 -5.61 -4.99
N ASN A 702 14.47 -5.03 -4.82
CA ASN A 702 13.20 -5.64 -5.21
C ASN A 702 13.10 -5.88 -6.73
N LEU A 703 13.64 -4.96 -7.53
CA LEU A 703 13.69 -5.09 -8.98
C LEU A 703 14.67 -6.20 -9.42
N ILE A 704 15.86 -6.26 -8.80
CA ILE A 704 16.89 -7.28 -9.10
C ILE A 704 16.43 -8.67 -8.65
N ILE A 705 15.70 -8.77 -7.54
CA ILE A 705 15.26 -10.02 -6.95
C ILE A 705 13.72 -10.07 -6.93
N PRO A 706 13.07 -10.47 -8.04
CA PRO A 706 11.60 -10.38 -8.13
C PRO A 706 10.88 -11.46 -7.29
N THR A 707 11.59 -12.49 -6.81
CA THR A 707 11.00 -13.57 -6.02
C THR A 707 11.04 -13.28 -4.52
N ILE A 708 9.89 -13.17 -3.87
CA ILE A 708 9.75 -12.86 -2.43
C ILE A 708 10.55 -13.85 -1.55
N SER A 709 10.54 -15.13 -1.90
CA SER A 709 11.30 -16.14 -1.13
C SER A 709 12.81 -15.89 -1.15
N LEU A 710 13.35 -15.49 -2.32
CA LEU A 710 14.77 -15.19 -2.46
C LEU A 710 15.12 -13.86 -1.80
N GLN A 711 14.24 -12.86 -1.88
CA GLN A 711 14.39 -11.59 -1.17
C GLN A 711 14.57 -11.81 0.33
N LYS A 712 13.74 -12.66 0.95
CA LYS A 712 13.84 -12.99 2.38
C LYS A 712 15.24 -13.44 2.78
N TYR A 713 15.82 -14.37 2.03
CA TYR A 713 17.16 -14.88 2.34
C TYR A 713 18.25 -13.84 2.10
N ILE A 714 18.23 -13.13 0.97
CA ILE A 714 19.27 -12.14 0.63
C ILE A 714 19.20 -10.95 1.59
N TYR A 715 18.00 -10.47 1.95
CA TYR A 715 17.87 -9.36 2.89
C TYR A 715 18.35 -9.74 4.30
N GLU A 716 18.06 -10.96 4.74
CA GLU A 716 18.61 -11.44 6.03
C GLU A 716 20.14 -11.52 6.01
N ILE A 717 20.73 -11.94 4.90
CA ILE A 717 22.18 -12.01 4.69
C ILE A 717 22.79 -10.60 4.74
N ILE A 718 22.24 -9.61 4.05
CA ILE A 718 22.71 -8.21 4.07
C ILE A 718 22.71 -7.63 5.50
N TRP A 719 21.78 -8.04 6.36
CA TRP A 719 21.78 -7.59 7.77
C TRP A 719 22.81 -8.30 8.65
N MET A 720 23.54 -9.29 8.13
CA MET A 720 24.58 -10.06 8.84
C MET A 720 25.92 -9.93 8.12
N PRO A 721 26.71 -8.84 8.32
CA PRO A 721 27.85 -8.51 7.47
C PRO A 721 28.87 -9.65 7.35
N ALA A 722 29.17 -10.39 8.44
CA ALA A 722 30.09 -11.53 8.36
C ALA A 722 29.57 -12.66 7.45
N VAL A 723 28.29 -12.96 7.52
CA VAL A 723 27.66 -13.99 6.67
C VAL A 723 27.58 -13.49 5.24
N GLY A 724 27.21 -12.21 5.05
CA GLY A 724 27.11 -11.57 3.74
C GLY A 724 28.43 -11.61 2.98
N MET A 725 29.54 -11.22 3.61
CA MET A 725 30.87 -11.33 3.00
C MET A 725 31.17 -12.73 2.50
N ILE A 726 30.89 -13.76 3.28
CA ILE A 726 31.13 -15.17 2.91
C ILE A 726 30.21 -15.59 1.77
N VAL A 727 28.92 -15.32 1.86
CA VAL A 727 27.93 -15.75 0.86
C VAL A 727 28.17 -15.07 -0.48
N PHE A 728 28.40 -13.76 -0.52
CA PHE A 728 28.69 -13.05 -1.77
C PHE A 728 30.04 -13.46 -2.34
N SER A 729 31.02 -13.81 -1.53
CA SER A 729 32.30 -14.39 -1.98
C SER A 729 32.10 -15.74 -2.66
N ILE A 730 31.29 -16.62 -2.06
CA ILE A 730 30.95 -17.93 -2.64
C ILE A 730 30.17 -17.75 -3.94
N LEU A 731 29.18 -16.85 -3.97
CA LEU A 731 28.41 -16.56 -5.17
C LEU A 731 29.32 -16.07 -6.32
N PHE A 732 30.26 -15.19 -6.01
CA PHE A 732 31.22 -14.70 -7.01
C PHE A 732 32.17 -15.80 -7.49
N LEU A 733 32.65 -16.67 -6.59
CA LEU A 733 33.47 -17.83 -6.94
C LEU A 733 32.71 -18.76 -7.90
N VAL A 734 31.41 -19.01 -7.64
CA VAL A 734 30.54 -19.78 -8.53
C VAL A 734 30.39 -19.08 -9.90
N CYS A 735 30.24 -17.75 -9.93
CA CYS A 735 30.23 -16.99 -11.19
C CYS A 735 31.54 -17.15 -11.97
N LEU A 736 32.71 -17.07 -11.34
CA LEU A 736 34.01 -17.33 -11.99
C LEU A 736 34.05 -18.74 -12.56
N TYR A 737 33.54 -19.71 -11.83
CA TYR A 737 33.48 -21.09 -12.31
C TYR A 737 32.53 -21.26 -13.53
N ILE A 738 31.38 -20.59 -13.54
CA ILE A 738 30.47 -20.55 -14.70
C ILE A 738 31.16 -19.94 -15.91
N VAL A 739 31.90 -18.84 -15.76
CA VAL A 739 32.70 -18.25 -16.85
C VAL A 739 33.74 -19.20 -17.35
N SER A 740 34.38 -19.98 -16.46
CA SER A 740 35.34 -21.05 -16.87
C SER A 740 34.67 -22.15 -17.73
N LEU A 741 33.44 -22.55 -17.38
CA LEU A 741 32.65 -23.48 -18.17
C LEU A 741 32.27 -22.90 -19.56
N LEU A 742 31.92 -21.61 -19.64
CA LEU A 742 31.63 -20.95 -20.91
C LEU A 742 32.87 -20.89 -21.81
N ILE A 743 34.05 -20.62 -21.25
CA ILE A 743 35.31 -20.68 -21.99
C ILE A 743 35.58 -22.09 -22.53
N ARG A 744 35.31 -23.10 -21.72
CA ARG A 744 35.45 -24.51 -22.14
C ARG A 744 34.45 -24.88 -23.24
N LEU A 745 33.21 -24.41 -23.15
CA LEU A 745 32.19 -24.55 -24.19
C LEU A 745 32.65 -23.89 -25.49
N PHE A 746 33.24 -22.70 -25.41
CA PHE A 746 33.83 -22.02 -26.56
C PHE A 746 34.99 -22.79 -27.16
N ALA A 747 35.89 -23.43 -26.35
CA ALA A 747 36.95 -24.31 -26.78
C ALA A 747 36.42 -25.52 -27.59
N TYR A 748 35.31 -26.12 -27.12
CA TYR A 748 34.66 -27.23 -27.82
C TYR A 748 34.18 -26.81 -29.21
N PHE A 749 33.55 -25.66 -29.36
CA PHE A 749 33.13 -25.14 -30.68
C PHE A 749 34.29 -24.79 -31.60
N LYS A 750 35.42 -24.34 -31.02
CA LYS A 750 36.64 -24.07 -31.80
C LYS A 750 37.51 -25.29 -32.03
N ARG A 751 37.12 -26.48 -31.54
CA ARG A 751 37.87 -27.73 -31.58
C ARG A 751 39.31 -27.63 -30.99
N VAL A 752 39.44 -26.76 -29.96
CA VAL A 752 40.68 -26.61 -29.20
C VAL A 752 40.64 -27.54 -27.98
N HIS A 753 41.65 -28.39 -27.82
CA HIS A 753 41.75 -29.25 -26.63
C HIS A 753 42.36 -28.46 -25.46
N ILE A 754 41.56 -28.22 -24.41
CA ILE A 754 42.03 -27.63 -23.16
C ILE A 754 41.58 -28.48 -21.97
N HIS A 755 42.41 -28.53 -20.94
CA HIS A 755 42.06 -29.18 -19.68
C HIS A 755 41.13 -28.28 -18.83
N ASN A 756 40.37 -28.89 -17.93
CA ASN A 756 39.51 -28.14 -17.00
C ASN A 756 40.28 -27.08 -16.18
N PHE A 757 41.51 -27.46 -15.83
CA PHE A 757 42.39 -26.58 -15.07
C PHE A 757 42.84 -25.34 -15.85
N ASP A 758 43.00 -25.45 -17.17
CA ASP A 758 43.43 -24.33 -18.03
C ASP A 758 42.33 -23.26 -18.07
N SER A 759 41.06 -23.66 -18.25
CA SER A 759 39.93 -22.72 -18.24
C SER A 759 39.74 -22.03 -16.87
N ILE A 760 39.92 -22.77 -15.77
CA ILE A 760 39.92 -22.20 -14.41
C ILE A 760 41.08 -21.22 -14.23
N SER A 761 42.27 -21.59 -14.77
CA SER A 761 43.44 -20.69 -14.68
C SER A 761 43.27 -19.42 -15.48
N ILE A 762 42.69 -19.48 -16.68
CA ILE A 762 42.33 -18.26 -17.47
C ILE A 762 41.47 -17.33 -16.66
N VAL A 763 40.43 -17.84 -16.01
CA VAL A 763 39.45 -17.02 -15.30
C VAL A 763 40.02 -16.50 -13.98
N ASN A 764 40.63 -17.36 -13.14
CA ASN A 764 41.11 -16.94 -11.82
C ASN A 764 42.27 -15.92 -11.90
N TRP A 765 43.22 -16.10 -12.84
CA TRP A 765 44.29 -15.14 -13.06
C TRP A 765 43.81 -13.94 -13.91
N GLY A 766 42.81 -14.12 -14.77
CA GLY A 766 42.15 -13.04 -15.50
C GLY A 766 41.39 -12.11 -14.58
N SER A 767 40.79 -12.61 -13.50
CA SER A 767 40.05 -11.83 -12.50
C SER A 767 40.94 -11.15 -11.44
N LEU A 768 42.27 -11.22 -11.59
CA LEU A 768 43.23 -10.56 -10.71
C LEU A 768 42.95 -9.07 -10.40
N PRO A 769 42.37 -8.26 -11.30
CA PRO A 769 42.01 -6.88 -10.95
C PRO A 769 41.10 -6.75 -9.72
N PHE A 770 40.26 -7.73 -9.40
CA PHE A 770 39.41 -7.71 -8.19
C PHE A 770 40.23 -7.71 -6.90
N LEU A 771 41.45 -8.25 -6.90
CA LEU A 771 42.34 -8.19 -5.75
C LEU A 771 42.75 -6.76 -5.39
N TYR A 772 42.74 -5.84 -6.35
CA TYR A 772 43.04 -4.42 -6.09
C TYR A 772 41.97 -3.72 -5.25
N LEU A 773 40.77 -4.36 -5.08
CA LEU A 773 39.76 -3.88 -4.14
C LEU A 773 40.20 -4.10 -2.69
N LEU A 774 41.01 -5.12 -2.39
CA LEU A 774 41.36 -5.50 -1.03
C LEU A 774 41.94 -4.38 -0.16
N PRO A 775 42.90 -3.55 -0.60
CA PRO A 775 43.33 -2.37 0.15
C PRO A 775 42.24 -1.30 0.24
N ILE A 776 41.33 -1.22 -0.74
CA ILE A 776 40.20 -0.26 -0.74
C ILE A 776 39.17 -0.71 0.30
N ASP A 777 38.89 -2.01 0.38
CA ASP A 777 37.92 -2.61 1.30
C ASP A 777 38.20 -2.29 2.76
N VAL A 778 39.48 -2.11 3.15
CA VAL A 778 39.88 -1.71 4.50
C VAL A 778 39.29 -0.35 4.91
N LEU A 779 39.20 0.60 3.98
CA LEU A 779 38.77 1.97 4.26
C LEU A 779 37.36 2.26 3.78
N MET A 780 36.84 1.45 2.88
CA MET A 780 35.63 1.70 2.10
C MET A 780 34.40 2.02 2.96
N HIS A 781 34.12 1.17 3.94
CA HIS A 781 32.94 1.34 4.80
C HIS A 781 33.02 2.66 5.60
N ARG A 782 34.22 3.04 6.03
CA ARG A 782 34.47 4.31 6.73
C ARG A 782 34.30 5.52 5.82
N LEU A 783 34.81 5.44 4.59
CA LEU A 783 34.70 6.53 3.61
C LEU A 783 33.25 6.76 3.19
N LEU A 784 32.45 5.70 2.99
CA LEU A 784 31.01 5.82 2.69
C LEU A 784 30.24 6.54 3.82
N GLN A 785 30.69 6.45 5.08
CA GLN A 785 30.08 7.17 6.20
C GLN A 785 30.43 8.66 6.23
N ILE A 786 31.54 9.06 5.60
CA ILE A 786 31.98 10.47 5.56
C ILE A 786 31.21 11.25 4.51
N ASP A 787 31.14 10.73 3.27
CA ASP A 787 30.43 11.41 2.18
C ASP A 787 29.94 10.42 1.13
N THR A 788 28.74 10.65 0.61
CA THR A 788 28.12 9.86 -0.46
C THR A 788 28.87 9.92 -1.78
N ILE A 789 29.72 10.92 -2.02
CA ILE A 789 30.58 11.04 -3.22
C ILE A 789 31.49 9.80 -3.37
N PHE A 790 31.90 9.19 -2.25
CA PHE A 790 32.71 7.96 -2.28
C PHE A 790 31.98 6.79 -2.93
N PHE A 791 30.64 6.71 -2.85
CA PHE A 791 29.88 5.70 -3.57
C PHE A 791 30.09 5.82 -5.09
N THR A 792 30.03 7.04 -5.62
CA THR A 792 30.28 7.28 -7.05
C THR A 792 31.70 6.90 -7.44
N ILE A 793 32.68 7.26 -6.60
CA ILE A 793 34.09 6.92 -6.84
C ILE A 793 34.29 5.39 -6.84
N PHE A 794 33.73 4.69 -5.86
CA PHE A 794 33.84 3.22 -5.79
C PHE A 794 33.08 2.53 -6.94
N GLY A 795 31.94 3.08 -7.36
CA GLY A 795 31.22 2.62 -8.54
C GLY A 795 32.07 2.71 -9.83
N ILE A 796 32.75 3.85 -10.04
CA ILE A 796 33.67 4.05 -11.18
C ILE A 796 34.83 3.04 -11.10
N ILE A 797 35.43 2.86 -9.93
CA ILE A 797 36.52 1.90 -9.71
C ILE A 797 36.03 0.47 -10.04
N ALA A 798 34.86 0.08 -9.57
CA ALA A 798 34.28 -1.24 -9.84
C ALA A 798 34.05 -1.47 -11.35
N ILE A 799 33.56 -0.49 -12.07
CA ILE A 799 33.39 -0.55 -13.54
C ILE A 799 34.73 -0.73 -14.24
N ILE A 800 35.77 0.04 -13.86
CA ILE A 800 37.11 -0.08 -14.43
C ILE A 800 37.68 -1.48 -14.17
N ILE A 801 37.55 -2.01 -12.95
CA ILE A 801 37.97 -3.36 -12.57
C ILE A 801 37.25 -4.42 -13.39
N LEU A 802 35.94 -4.30 -13.58
CA LEU A 802 35.14 -5.23 -14.37
C LEU A 802 35.59 -5.24 -15.85
N ILE A 803 35.69 -4.07 -16.46
CA ILE A 803 36.17 -3.94 -17.85
C ILE A 803 37.58 -4.51 -17.99
N SER A 804 38.48 -4.20 -17.06
CA SER A 804 39.86 -4.73 -17.05
C SER A 804 39.83 -6.27 -16.95
N THR A 805 39.03 -6.82 -16.08
CA THR A 805 38.88 -8.28 -15.90
C THR A 805 38.37 -8.95 -17.18
N ILE A 806 37.31 -8.45 -17.78
CA ILE A 806 36.76 -8.97 -19.05
C ILE A 806 37.83 -8.93 -20.12
N SER A 807 38.51 -7.79 -20.31
CA SER A 807 39.59 -7.65 -21.29
C SER A 807 40.74 -8.62 -21.04
N ARG A 808 41.15 -8.87 -19.80
CA ARG A 808 42.18 -9.80 -19.41
C ARG A 808 41.78 -11.24 -19.71
N ILE A 809 40.57 -11.65 -19.38
CA ILE A 809 40.05 -12.99 -19.66
C ILE A 809 40.02 -13.25 -21.18
N LEU A 810 39.51 -12.26 -21.96
CA LEU A 810 39.46 -12.39 -23.43
C LEU A 810 40.88 -12.45 -24.08
N LYS A 811 41.82 -11.65 -23.58
CA LYS A 811 43.22 -11.71 -24.00
C LYS A 811 43.84 -13.05 -23.62
N ALA A 812 43.61 -13.56 -22.42
CA ALA A 812 44.08 -14.84 -21.96
C ALA A 812 43.55 -16.01 -22.85
N THR A 813 42.23 -15.97 -23.14
CA THR A 813 41.59 -16.95 -24.03
C THR A 813 42.21 -16.92 -25.44
N ALA A 814 42.49 -15.74 -26.00
CA ALA A 814 43.14 -15.60 -27.31
C ALA A 814 44.51 -16.25 -27.32
N VAL A 815 45.31 -16.04 -26.25
CA VAL A 815 46.68 -16.62 -26.16
C VAL A 815 46.65 -18.15 -25.97
N VAL A 816 45.77 -18.63 -25.07
CA VAL A 816 45.69 -20.06 -24.74
C VAL A 816 45.13 -20.88 -25.91
N PHE A 817 44.20 -20.31 -26.68
CA PHE A 817 43.54 -20.99 -27.82
C PHE A 817 44.31 -20.78 -29.13
N ASP A 818 45.36 -19.99 -29.11
CA ASP A 818 46.13 -19.61 -30.29
C ASP A 818 45.28 -19.01 -31.42
N ILE A 819 44.31 -18.16 -31.04
CA ILE A 819 43.43 -17.45 -31.97
C ILE A 819 43.71 -15.95 -31.97
N SER A 820 43.26 -15.27 -33.03
CA SER A 820 43.44 -13.82 -33.10
C SER A 820 42.69 -13.13 -31.96
N ARG A 821 43.23 -12.04 -31.43
CA ARG A 821 42.59 -11.23 -30.39
C ARG A 821 41.18 -10.80 -30.80
N SER A 822 41.01 -10.36 -32.07
CA SER A 822 39.69 -9.96 -32.60
C SER A 822 38.66 -11.09 -32.49
N GLN A 823 39.00 -12.35 -32.84
CA GLN A 823 38.08 -13.47 -32.71
C GLN A 823 37.67 -13.75 -31.28
N SER A 824 38.59 -13.68 -30.31
CA SER A 824 38.28 -13.86 -28.90
C SER A 824 37.38 -12.74 -28.38
N TYR A 825 37.67 -11.49 -28.75
CA TYR A 825 36.84 -10.33 -28.35
C TYR A 825 35.44 -10.40 -28.94
N ILE A 826 35.30 -10.68 -30.22
CA ILE A 826 34.00 -10.81 -30.91
C ILE A 826 33.18 -11.91 -30.19
N ALA A 827 33.77 -13.11 -30.04
CA ALA A 827 33.08 -14.22 -29.38
C ALA A 827 32.68 -13.91 -27.93
N GLY A 828 33.58 -13.30 -27.15
CA GLY A 828 33.29 -12.93 -25.77
C GLY A 828 32.21 -11.85 -25.67
N ILE A 829 32.30 -10.78 -26.46
CA ILE A 829 31.29 -9.70 -26.44
C ILE A 829 29.94 -10.21 -26.94
N THR A 830 29.89 -11.04 -28.00
CA THR A 830 28.62 -11.61 -28.47
C THR A 830 27.99 -12.53 -27.41
N THR A 831 28.81 -13.32 -26.68
CA THR A 831 28.31 -14.18 -25.59
C THR A 831 27.73 -13.32 -24.46
N ILE A 832 28.43 -12.27 -24.05
CA ILE A 832 27.93 -11.33 -22.99
C ILE A 832 26.63 -10.67 -23.46
N LEU A 833 26.57 -10.15 -24.69
CA LEU A 833 25.37 -9.54 -25.26
C LEU A 833 24.20 -10.51 -25.31
N LEU A 834 24.44 -11.77 -25.73
CA LEU A 834 23.39 -12.81 -25.75
C LEU A 834 22.82 -13.06 -24.34
N ILE A 835 23.70 -13.21 -23.33
CA ILE A 835 23.28 -13.39 -21.94
C ILE A 835 22.48 -12.19 -21.46
N LEU A 836 22.93 -10.97 -21.73
CA LEU A 836 22.23 -9.74 -21.35
C LEU A 836 20.86 -9.64 -22.03
N VAL A 837 20.73 -10.00 -23.31
CA VAL A 837 19.44 -10.02 -24.03
C VAL A 837 18.47 -11.03 -23.41
N ILE A 838 18.97 -12.23 -23.05
CA ILE A 838 18.13 -13.25 -22.39
C ILE A 838 17.67 -12.76 -21.02
N ILE A 839 18.58 -12.24 -20.19
CA ILE A 839 18.25 -11.68 -18.88
C ILE A 839 17.24 -10.53 -19.03
N PHE A 840 17.51 -9.60 -19.92
CA PHE A 840 16.62 -8.48 -20.21
C PHE A 840 15.22 -8.95 -20.63
N GLY A 841 15.13 -9.95 -21.54
CA GLY A 841 13.85 -10.51 -21.99
C GLY A 841 13.05 -11.12 -20.84
N VAL A 842 13.71 -11.90 -19.96
CA VAL A 842 13.07 -12.51 -18.79
C VAL A 842 12.58 -11.41 -17.81
N TYR A 843 13.44 -10.44 -17.50
CA TYR A 843 13.06 -9.37 -16.58
C TYR A 843 11.99 -8.45 -17.15
N GLN A 844 12.03 -8.17 -18.46
CA GLN A 844 11.00 -7.39 -19.12
C GLN A 844 9.62 -8.05 -19.02
N THR A 845 9.55 -9.38 -19.09
CA THR A 845 8.28 -10.11 -18.98
C THR A 845 7.80 -10.26 -17.53
N GLN A 846 8.71 -10.34 -16.55
CA GLN A 846 8.36 -10.54 -15.14
C GLN A 846 8.06 -9.25 -14.39
N VAL A 847 8.88 -8.22 -14.58
CA VAL A 847 8.84 -6.98 -13.77
C VAL A 847 8.70 -5.71 -14.60
N ASN A 848 8.48 -5.83 -15.91
CA ASN A 848 8.37 -4.68 -16.82
C ASN A 848 9.58 -3.72 -16.67
N LEU A 849 10.78 -4.27 -16.83
CA LEU A 849 12.06 -3.66 -16.42
C LEU A 849 12.26 -2.23 -16.94
N ILE A 850 11.91 -1.96 -18.21
CA ILE A 850 12.09 -0.61 -18.80
C ILE A 850 11.28 0.42 -18.00
N ASN A 851 10.02 0.14 -17.76
CA ASN A 851 9.13 1.09 -17.09
C ASN A 851 9.51 1.26 -15.62
N SER A 852 9.87 0.16 -14.93
CA SER A 852 10.32 0.22 -13.53
C SER A 852 11.63 0.99 -13.38
N LEU A 853 12.56 0.87 -14.32
CA LEU A 853 13.79 1.68 -14.34
C LEU A 853 13.49 3.14 -14.68
N SER A 854 12.60 3.41 -15.64
CA SER A 854 12.16 4.78 -15.94
C SER A 854 11.56 5.45 -14.69
N TYR A 855 10.67 4.74 -14.00
CA TYR A 855 10.11 5.21 -12.73
C TYR A 855 11.19 5.47 -11.67
N PHE A 856 12.17 4.58 -11.53
CA PHE A 856 13.27 4.73 -10.58
C PHE A 856 14.08 6.01 -10.85
N PHE A 857 14.45 6.26 -12.11
CA PHE A 857 15.22 7.44 -12.47
C PHE A 857 14.42 8.75 -12.46
N SER A 858 13.11 8.71 -12.67
CA SER A 858 12.29 9.92 -12.73
C SER A 858 11.76 10.39 -11.36
N ILE A 859 11.61 9.48 -10.39
CA ILE A 859 10.93 9.77 -9.12
C ILE A 859 11.80 9.50 -7.89
N LEU A 860 12.67 8.48 -7.93
CA LEU A 860 13.45 8.07 -6.76
C LEU A 860 14.90 8.58 -6.77
N ILE A 861 15.42 9.04 -7.89
CA ILE A 861 16.72 9.71 -8.09
C ILE A 861 16.53 11.09 -8.68
#